data_817d249bafebc292efa080ca79539c7f
#
_entry.id   817d249bafebc292efa080ca79539c7f
#
_cell.length_a   1.000
_cell.length_b   1.000
_cell.length_c   1.000
_cell.angle_alpha   90.00
_cell.angle_beta   90.00
_cell.angle_gamma   90.00
#
_symmetry.space_group_name_H-M   'P 1'
#
loop_
_entity.id
_entity.type
_entity.pdbx_description
1 polymer ?
#
loop_
_entity_poly.entity_id
_entity_poly.type
_entity_poly.pdbx_seq_one_letter_code
_entity_poly.pdbx_strand_id
1 'polypeptide(L)'
;MNEKKLMNRAADNIRILAASMVEKANSGHPGGAMGGADFVNVLFSEFLVYDPENPRWEGRDRFFLDPGHMSPMLYSTLALTGKFTMEELAQFRQWGSPTPGHPEVDIMRGIENTSGPLGQGHTFAVGAAIAAKFLKARLGHVMDQTIYAYISDGGIQEEISQGAGRLAGHLGLDNFIMFYDSNDIQLSTATDAVTNEDVAKKYEAWHWKVITIDGNDPDAIRTALTEAKAVTGQPTLIIGKTIMGKGARKADDSSYERNCATHGAPLGGDAYINTIKNLGGDPTNPFQIFPEVKELYAKRAEELKKIVAEKYAAKAEWTKANPELAAKLELWFSGKAPKVNWNVIEQKAGDATRSASAKVLGVLATEVENMIVSSADLSNSDKTDGFLKKTHAFTKDDFTGAFLQAGVSELTMACCCLGMALHGGVIAACATFFVFSDYMKPAIRMAALMELPVKFIWTHDAFRVGEDGPTHEPVEQEAQIRLMEKLKNHKGHNSMLVLRPADAEETTVAWKLAMENTSTPTALIFSRQNIANLPAGNDYSQAAKGAYIVAGSDENPDVILVASGSEVSTLEAGAELLRKDGIKIRIVSAPSEGLFRSQSKEYQNSIIPTGAKVFGLTAGLPVNLEGLVGANGKVFGLESFGFSAPYKVLDEKLGFTAQNVYNQVKEMLA
;
A
#
# COMPACT_ATOMS: atom_id res chain seq x y z
N MET A 1 -22.12 24.73 -19.13
CA MET A 1 -22.70 23.45 -18.64
C MET A 1 -23.30 22.71 -19.83
N ASN A 2 -23.07 21.42 -19.92
CA ASN A 2 -23.61 20.60 -21.01
C ASN A 2 -25.09 20.27 -20.77
N GLU A 3 -25.85 20.08 -21.85
CA GLU A 3 -27.27 19.77 -21.74
C GLU A 3 -27.51 18.39 -21.11
N LYS A 4 -28.52 18.26 -20.25
CA LYS A 4 -28.89 17.01 -19.58
C LYS A 4 -29.05 15.82 -20.53
N LYS A 5 -29.67 16.06 -21.72
CA LYS A 5 -29.85 15.01 -22.73
C LYS A 5 -28.51 14.46 -23.22
N LEU A 6 -27.52 15.33 -23.47
CA LEU A 6 -26.17 14.92 -23.90
C LEU A 6 -25.45 14.15 -22.79
N MET A 7 -25.59 14.59 -21.54
CA MET A 7 -24.98 13.93 -20.40
C MET A 7 -25.55 12.51 -20.19
N ASN A 8 -26.87 12.35 -20.27
CA ASN A 8 -27.51 11.03 -20.23
C ASN A 8 -27.03 10.14 -21.38
N ARG A 9 -26.91 10.70 -22.59
CA ARG A 9 -26.42 9.96 -23.77
C ARG A 9 -24.97 9.47 -23.57
N ALA A 10 -24.12 10.28 -22.95
CA ALA A 10 -22.76 9.89 -22.64
C ALA A 10 -22.69 8.80 -21.54
N ALA A 11 -23.54 8.89 -20.52
CA ALA A 11 -23.66 7.84 -19.51
C ALA A 11 -24.18 6.52 -20.12
N ASP A 12 -25.13 6.58 -21.07
CA ASP A 12 -25.62 5.39 -21.79
C ASP A 12 -24.53 4.77 -22.67
N ASN A 13 -23.64 5.58 -23.26
CA ASN A 13 -22.48 5.06 -23.98
C ASN A 13 -21.52 4.29 -23.04
N ILE A 14 -21.26 4.80 -21.84
CA ILE A 14 -20.48 4.08 -20.82
C ILE A 14 -21.17 2.75 -20.45
N ARG A 15 -22.49 2.75 -20.23
CA ARG A 15 -23.28 1.54 -19.92
C ARG A 15 -23.19 0.48 -21.02
N ILE A 16 -23.32 0.90 -22.28
CA ILE A 16 -23.22 0.01 -23.44
C ILE A 16 -21.84 -0.63 -23.50
N LEU A 17 -20.77 0.15 -23.39
CA LEU A 17 -19.41 -0.35 -23.43
C LEU A 17 -19.14 -1.31 -22.26
N ALA A 18 -19.56 -0.94 -21.04
CA ALA A 18 -19.37 -1.75 -19.85
C ALA A 18 -20.10 -3.11 -19.93
N ALA A 19 -21.38 -3.09 -20.32
CA ALA A 19 -22.16 -4.32 -20.52
C ALA A 19 -21.54 -5.20 -21.61
N SER A 20 -21.06 -4.60 -22.71
CA SER A 20 -20.49 -5.32 -23.86
C SER A 20 -19.13 -5.93 -23.55
N MET A 21 -18.30 -5.27 -22.72
CA MET A 21 -17.06 -5.85 -22.21
C MET A 21 -17.32 -7.13 -21.42
N VAL A 22 -18.28 -7.08 -20.50
CA VAL A 22 -18.67 -8.22 -19.66
C VAL A 22 -19.29 -9.35 -20.49
N GLU A 23 -20.18 -9.01 -21.42
CA GLU A 23 -20.82 -10.00 -22.31
C GLU A 23 -19.79 -10.72 -23.17
N LYS A 24 -18.89 -9.97 -23.84
CA LYS A 24 -17.85 -10.55 -24.69
C LYS A 24 -16.87 -11.42 -23.92
N ALA A 25 -16.50 -11.04 -22.72
CA ALA A 25 -15.63 -11.83 -21.84
C ALA A 25 -16.36 -13.02 -21.20
N ASN A 26 -17.67 -13.07 -21.30
CA ASN A 26 -18.55 -14.01 -20.57
C ASN A 26 -18.21 -14.06 -19.06
N SER A 27 -17.79 -12.92 -18.51
CA SER A 27 -17.33 -12.79 -17.12
C SER A 27 -17.21 -11.33 -16.72
N GLY A 28 -17.68 -10.96 -15.54
CA GLY A 28 -17.55 -9.61 -14.99
C GLY A 28 -18.81 -9.10 -14.29
N HIS A 29 -18.83 -7.80 -13.99
CA HIS A 29 -19.84 -7.17 -13.16
C HIS A 29 -20.45 -5.96 -13.90
N PRO A 30 -21.57 -6.14 -14.63
CA PRO A 30 -22.15 -5.06 -15.42
C PRO A 30 -22.99 -4.10 -14.57
N GLY A 31 -23.71 -4.60 -13.55
CA GLY A 31 -24.78 -3.85 -12.87
C GLY A 31 -24.33 -2.58 -12.17
N GLY A 32 -23.32 -2.66 -11.32
CA GLY A 32 -22.74 -1.48 -10.67
C GLY A 32 -22.10 -0.51 -11.68
N ALA A 33 -21.39 -1.06 -12.67
CA ALA A 33 -20.80 -0.26 -13.75
C ALA A 33 -21.85 0.54 -14.55
N MET A 34 -23.03 -0.04 -14.75
CA MET A 34 -24.16 0.66 -15.39
C MET A 34 -24.78 1.70 -14.44
N GLY A 35 -24.88 1.40 -13.14
CA GLY A 35 -25.45 2.29 -12.13
C GLY A 35 -24.65 3.58 -11.94
N GLY A 36 -23.32 3.47 -11.86
CA GLY A 36 -22.42 4.59 -11.59
C GLY A 36 -22.04 5.46 -12.80
N ALA A 37 -22.47 5.11 -14.00
CA ALA A 37 -22.06 5.76 -15.24
C ALA A 37 -22.34 7.27 -15.30
N ASP A 38 -23.43 7.74 -14.68
CA ASP A 38 -23.77 9.16 -14.66
C ASP A 38 -22.74 9.97 -13.84
N PHE A 39 -22.37 9.48 -12.65
CA PHE A 39 -21.39 10.18 -11.80
C PHE A 39 -20.04 10.30 -12.48
N VAL A 40 -19.47 9.19 -12.96
CA VAL A 40 -18.14 9.24 -13.58
C VAL A 40 -18.14 10.06 -14.86
N ASN A 41 -19.24 10.04 -15.64
CA ASN A 41 -19.37 10.89 -16.80
C ASN A 41 -19.32 12.38 -16.42
N VAL A 42 -20.10 12.83 -15.43
CA VAL A 42 -20.08 14.24 -14.97
C VAL A 42 -18.70 14.60 -14.41
N LEU A 43 -18.11 13.74 -13.58
CA LEU A 43 -16.81 13.97 -12.99
C LEU A 43 -15.72 14.20 -14.07
N PHE A 44 -15.59 13.28 -15.02
CA PHE A 44 -14.53 13.34 -16.03
C PHE A 44 -14.78 14.40 -17.11
N SER A 45 -16.05 14.64 -17.50
CA SER A 45 -16.37 15.58 -18.56
C SER A 45 -16.47 17.04 -18.09
N GLU A 46 -16.58 17.30 -16.76
CA GLU A 46 -16.80 18.67 -16.28
C GLU A 46 -15.92 19.09 -15.08
N PHE A 47 -15.49 18.18 -14.22
CA PHE A 47 -14.84 18.55 -12.93
C PHE A 47 -13.37 18.14 -12.82
N LEU A 48 -13.03 16.88 -13.07
CA LEU A 48 -11.68 16.35 -12.86
C LEU A 48 -10.65 17.10 -13.70
N VAL A 49 -9.63 17.67 -13.06
CA VAL A 49 -8.55 18.42 -13.71
C VAL A 49 -7.31 17.54 -13.82
N TYR A 50 -6.97 17.20 -15.04
CA TYR A 50 -5.77 16.43 -15.38
C TYR A 50 -5.18 16.94 -16.69
N ASP A 51 -3.92 16.61 -16.96
CA ASP A 51 -3.29 16.95 -18.25
C ASP A 51 -3.52 15.79 -19.24
N PRO A 52 -4.30 15.99 -20.32
CA PRO A 52 -4.53 14.96 -21.32
C PRO A 52 -3.24 14.46 -22.00
N GLU A 53 -2.21 15.30 -22.10
CA GLU A 53 -0.95 15.02 -22.78
C GLU A 53 0.15 14.53 -21.82
N ASN A 54 0.07 14.91 -20.54
CA ASN A 54 1.01 14.47 -19.49
C ASN A 54 0.28 13.84 -18.29
N PRO A 55 -0.11 12.57 -18.34
CA PRO A 55 -0.81 11.91 -17.24
C PRO A 55 -0.03 11.88 -15.91
N ARG A 56 1.30 12.09 -15.95
CA ARG A 56 2.15 12.14 -14.75
C ARG A 56 2.26 13.54 -14.15
N TRP A 57 1.57 14.52 -14.68
CA TRP A 57 1.60 15.87 -14.12
C TRP A 57 1.28 15.83 -12.62
N GLU A 58 2.19 16.32 -11.78
CA GLU A 58 2.10 16.25 -10.33
C GLU A 58 0.92 17.04 -9.76
N GLY A 59 0.50 18.13 -10.45
CA GLY A 59 -0.59 19.01 -10.04
C GLY A 59 -2.00 18.55 -10.42
N ARG A 60 -2.18 17.33 -10.97
CA ARG A 60 -3.49 16.80 -11.37
C ARG A 60 -4.37 16.47 -10.18
N ASP A 61 -5.69 16.60 -10.34
CA ASP A 61 -6.66 15.91 -9.48
C ASP A 61 -6.52 14.40 -9.63
N ARG A 62 -6.98 13.62 -8.65
CA ARG A 62 -6.86 12.16 -8.67
C ARG A 62 -8.21 11.50 -8.41
N PHE A 63 -8.47 10.42 -9.12
CA PHE A 63 -9.66 9.60 -8.95
C PHE A 63 -9.29 8.18 -8.56
N PHE A 64 -9.76 7.75 -7.39
CA PHE A 64 -9.57 6.41 -6.85
C PHE A 64 -10.85 5.59 -6.94
N LEU A 65 -10.78 4.43 -7.57
CA LEU A 65 -11.90 3.48 -7.62
C LEU A 65 -11.71 2.43 -6.52
N ASP A 66 -12.65 2.37 -5.56
CA ASP A 66 -12.67 1.33 -4.52
C ASP A 66 -13.27 0.02 -5.04
N PRO A 67 -14.49 -0.01 -5.62
CA PRO A 67 -15.09 -1.24 -6.11
C PRO A 67 -14.45 -1.69 -7.43
N GLY A 68 -13.31 -2.38 -7.34
CA GLY A 68 -12.54 -2.80 -8.50
C GLY A 68 -13.30 -3.67 -9.50
N HIS A 69 -14.35 -4.37 -9.05
CA HIS A 69 -15.26 -5.12 -9.92
C HIS A 69 -16.04 -4.21 -10.90
N MET A 70 -16.16 -2.91 -10.60
CA MET A 70 -16.73 -1.91 -11.51
C MET A 70 -15.71 -1.40 -12.56
N SER A 71 -14.61 -2.09 -12.77
CA SER A 71 -13.59 -1.79 -13.79
C SER A 71 -14.16 -1.48 -15.18
N PRO A 72 -15.24 -2.15 -15.66
CA PRO A 72 -15.81 -1.82 -16.98
C PRO A 72 -16.30 -0.37 -17.06
N MET A 73 -16.82 0.21 -15.97
CA MET A 73 -17.19 1.63 -15.90
C MET A 73 -15.97 2.53 -16.08
N LEU A 74 -14.89 2.24 -15.35
CA LEU A 74 -13.66 3.04 -15.41
C LEU A 74 -13.02 2.96 -16.80
N TYR A 75 -12.85 1.76 -17.35
CA TYR A 75 -12.24 1.58 -18.67
C TYR A 75 -13.08 2.23 -19.78
N SER A 76 -14.41 2.11 -19.73
CA SER A 76 -15.31 2.78 -20.67
C SER A 76 -15.17 4.30 -20.60
N THR A 77 -15.13 4.86 -19.40
CA THR A 77 -14.92 6.31 -19.18
C THR A 77 -13.55 6.77 -19.71
N LEU A 78 -12.50 6.01 -19.41
CA LEU A 78 -11.15 6.32 -19.88
C LEU A 78 -11.02 6.15 -21.42
N ALA A 79 -11.82 5.28 -22.03
CA ALA A 79 -11.89 5.19 -23.48
C ALA A 79 -12.53 6.44 -24.10
N LEU A 80 -13.55 7.04 -23.47
CA LEU A 80 -14.11 8.32 -23.90
C LEU A 80 -13.08 9.45 -23.83
N THR A 81 -12.14 9.39 -22.88
CA THR A 81 -11.02 10.35 -22.79
C THR A 81 -9.86 10.03 -23.74
N GLY A 82 -9.96 8.95 -24.53
CA GLY A 82 -8.92 8.52 -25.49
C GLY A 82 -7.78 7.70 -24.89
N LYS A 83 -7.89 7.21 -23.64
CA LYS A 83 -6.85 6.42 -22.97
C LYS A 83 -6.92 4.92 -23.29
N PHE A 84 -8.05 4.43 -23.80
CA PHE A 84 -8.24 3.07 -24.29
C PHE A 84 -8.89 3.07 -25.66
N THR A 85 -8.54 2.09 -26.50
CA THR A 85 -9.22 1.85 -27.79
C THR A 85 -10.40 0.90 -27.60
N MET A 86 -11.28 0.85 -28.60
CA MET A 86 -12.41 -0.09 -28.57
C MET A 86 -11.96 -1.55 -28.65
N GLU A 87 -10.85 -1.81 -29.34
CA GLU A 87 -10.22 -3.12 -29.43
C GLU A 87 -9.69 -3.57 -28.07
N GLU A 88 -9.07 -2.67 -27.30
CA GLU A 88 -8.59 -2.96 -25.94
C GLU A 88 -9.74 -3.23 -24.98
N LEU A 89 -10.85 -2.48 -25.06
CA LEU A 89 -12.06 -2.78 -24.30
C LEU A 89 -12.62 -4.16 -24.63
N ALA A 90 -12.63 -4.52 -25.91
CA ALA A 90 -13.10 -5.81 -26.39
C ALA A 90 -12.21 -7.00 -25.97
N GLN A 91 -11.01 -6.73 -25.43
CA GLN A 91 -10.09 -7.71 -24.85
C GLN A 91 -10.17 -7.76 -23.30
N PHE A 92 -11.25 -7.25 -22.71
CA PHE A 92 -11.47 -7.29 -21.26
C PHE A 92 -11.26 -8.71 -20.69
N ARG A 93 -10.48 -8.81 -19.61
CA ARG A 93 -10.14 -10.08 -18.93
C ARG A 93 -9.37 -11.10 -19.78
N GLN A 94 -8.76 -10.69 -20.89
CA GLN A 94 -7.93 -11.59 -21.69
C GLN A 94 -6.46 -11.48 -21.25
N TRP A 95 -5.68 -12.56 -21.45
CA TRP A 95 -4.25 -12.60 -21.12
C TRP A 95 -3.48 -11.48 -21.82
N GLY A 96 -2.74 -10.69 -21.04
CA GLY A 96 -1.93 -9.59 -21.56
C GLY A 96 -2.71 -8.35 -22.01
N SER A 97 -4.02 -8.34 -21.81
CA SER A 97 -4.84 -7.16 -22.07
C SER A 97 -4.59 -6.04 -21.06
N PRO A 98 -4.62 -4.75 -21.47
CA PRO A 98 -4.53 -3.62 -20.55
C PRO A 98 -5.85 -3.36 -19.79
N THR A 99 -6.86 -4.23 -19.96
CA THR A 99 -8.15 -4.16 -19.26
C THR A 99 -8.39 -5.41 -18.41
N PRO A 100 -7.57 -5.64 -17.34
CA PRO A 100 -7.78 -6.75 -16.42
C PRO A 100 -9.12 -6.66 -15.69
N GLY A 101 -9.56 -7.76 -15.09
CA GLY A 101 -10.88 -7.86 -14.45
C GLY A 101 -11.12 -6.87 -13.31
N HIS A 102 -10.05 -6.46 -12.61
CA HIS A 102 -10.01 -5.38 -11.64
C HIS A 102 -8.88 -4.46 -12.04
N PRO A 103 -8.99 -3.13 -11.88
CA PRO A 103 -7.97 -2.20 -12.34
C PRO A 103 -6.63 -2.44 -11.64
N GLU A 104 -5.56 -2.38 -12.39
CA GLU A 104 -4.19 -2.30 -11.90
C GLU A 104 -3.68 -0.88 -12.15
N VAL A 105 -2.87 -0.34 -11.23
CA VAL A 105 -2.34 1.01 -11.34
C VAL A 105 -1.62 1.22 -12.67
N ASP A 106 -2.09 2.19 -13.44
CA ASP A 106 -1.50 2.62 -14.72
C ASP A 106 -1.75 4.12 -14.90
N ILE A 107 -0.82 4.91 -14.38
CA ILE A 107 -0.92 6.37 -14.43
C ILE A 107 -0.96 6.89 -15.86
N MET A 108 -0.31 6.20 -16.81
CA MET A 108 -0.31 6.63 -18.22
C MET A 108 -1.69 6.54 -18.85
N ARG A 109 -2.54 5.62 -18.35
CA ARG A 109 -3.92 5.46 -18.77
C ARG A 109 -4.93 6.14 -17.83
N GLY A 110 -4.46 6.79 -16.75
CA GLY A 110 -5.32 7.50 -15.79
C GLY A 110 -5.90 6.63 -14.68
N ILE A 111 -5.30 5.46 -14.40
CA ILE A 111 -5.68 4.57 -13.31
C ILE A 111 -4.74 4.82 -12.12
N GLU A 112 -5.26 5.46 -11.06
CA GLU A 112 -4.47 5.91 -9.91
C GLU A 112 -4.17 4.80 -8.90
N ASN A 113 -4.94 3.70 -8.89
CA ASN A 113 -4.74 2.62 -7.93
C ASN A 113 -5.10 1.24 -8.50
N THR A 114 -4.41 0.21 -8.04
CA THR A 114 -4.90 -1.15 -8.13
C THR A 114 -6.05 -1.31 -7.15
N SER A 115 -7.16 -1.88 -7.60
CA SER A 115 -8.37 -2.09 -6.81
C SER A 115 -8.80 -3.55 -6.85
N GLY A 116 -9.58 -3.98 -5.86
CA GLY A 116 -10.07 -5.36 -5.75
C GLY A 116 -10.51 -5.66 -4.32
N PRO A 117 -9.62 -5.60 -3.32
CA PRO A 117 -10.05 -5.63 -1.92
C PRO A 117 -10.88 -4.37 -1.60
N LEU A 118 -12.17 -4.58 -1.33
CA LEU A 118 -13.09 -3.49 -0.99
C LEU A 118 -12.62 -2.76 0.28
N GLY A 119 -12.91 -1.48 0.37
CA GLY A 119 -12.49 -0.62 1.49
C GLY A 119 -11.08 -0.05 1.35
N GLN A 120 -10.18 -0.68 0.58
CA GLN A 120 -8.81 -0.19 0.46
C GLN A 120 -8.67 0.99 -0.51
N GLY A 121 -9.39 0.98 -1.64
CA GLY A 121 -9.24 2.00 -2.69
C GLY A 121 -9.52 3.41 -2.21
N HIS A 122 -10.63 3.63 -1.49
CA HIS A 122 -10.92 4.94 -0.93
C HIS A 122 -10.03 5.28 0.29
N THR A 123 -9.50 4.27 1.01
CA THR A 123 -8.49 4.52 2.06
C THR A 123 -7.17 4.97 1.45
N PHE A 124 -6.79 4.46 0.28
CA PHE A 124 -5.66 5.04 -0.48
C PHE A 124 -5.93 6.51 -0.84
N ALA A 125 -7.17 6.84 -1.23
CA ALA A 125 -7.54 8.24 -1.51
C ALA A 125 -7.40 9.15 -0.27
N VAL A 126 -7.75 8.68 0.93
CA VAL A 126 -7.48 9.41 2.19
C VAL A 126 -5.99 9.66 2.36
N GLY A 127 -5.15 8.65 2.15
CA GLY A 127 -3.69 8.80 2.19
C GLY A 127 -3.16 9.81 1.17
N ALA A 128 -3.67 9.77 -0.06
CA ALA A 128 -3.33 10.73 -1.11
C ALA A 128 -3.76 12.17 -0.74
N ALA A 129 -4.93 12.34 -0.11
CA ALA A 129 -5.40 13.64 0.37
C ALA A 129 -4.51 14.21 1.48
N ILE A 130 -4.02 13.36 2.40
CA ILE A 130 -3.04 13.74 3.43
C ILE A 130 -1.73 14.18 2.75
N ALA A 131 -1.21 13.41 1.80
CA ALA A 131 0.01 13.75 1.06
C ALA A 131 -0.13 15.08 0.30
N ALA A 132 -1.26 15.31 -0.36
CA ALA A 132 -1.52 16.59 -1.06
C ALA A 132 -1.52 17.77 -0.09
N LYS A 133 -2.17 17.67 1.08
CA LYS A 133 -2.14 18.70 2.12
C LYS A 133 -0.74 18.94 2.70
N PHE A 134 0.00 17.87 2.98
CA PHE A 134 1.38 17.92 3.44
C PHE A 134 2.29 18.65 2.44
N LEU A 135 2.17 18.32 1.15
CA LEU A 135 2.95 18.97 0.09
C LEU A 135 2.51 20.42 -0.13
N LYS A 136 1.20 20.69 -0.07
CA LYS A 136 0.67 22.06 -0.16
C LYS A 136 1.19 22.95 0.97
N ALA A 137 1.30 22.43 2.21
CA ALA A 137 1.85 23.16 3.34
C ALA A 137 3.32 23.57 3.14
N ARG A 138 4.08 22.83 2.32
CA ARG A 138 5.50 23.06 2.01
C ARG A 138 5.74 23.82 0.71
N LEU A 139 4.96 23.54 -0.32
CA LEU A 139 5.19 23.99 -1.69
C LEU A 139 4.13 25.03 -2.15
N GLY A 140 3.08 25.26 -1.33
CA GLY A 140 2.03 26.23 -1.66
C GLY A 140 1.06 25.75 -2.75
N HIS A 141 0.49 26.71 -3.46
CA HIS A 141 -0.62 26.51 -4.40
C HIS A 141 -0.32 25.60 -5.61
N VAL A 142 0.94 25.32 -5.92
CA VAL A 142 1.30 24.37 -7.00
C VAL A 142 0.89 22.94 -6.69
N MET A 143 0.58 22.66 -5.41
CA MET A 143 0.08 21.37 -4.93
C MET A 143 -1.40 21.45 -4.49
N ASP A 144 -2.16 22.38 -5.05
CA ASP A 144 -3.59 22.52 -4.78
C ASP A 144 -4.40 21.56 -5.67
N GLN A 145 -4.80 20.44 -5.10
CA GLN A 145 -5.41 19.30 -5.79
C GLN A 145 -6.66 18.82 -5.06
N THR A 146 -7.63 18.33 -5.81
CA THR A 146 -8.78 17.60 -5.27
C THR A 146 -8.57 16.09 -5.47
N ILE A 147 -8.81 15.32 -4.41
CA ILE A 147 -8.78 13.86 -4.44
C ILE A 147 -10.23 13.36 -4.42
N TYR A 148 -10.57 12.54 -5.41
CA TYR A 148 -11.90 11.94 -5.54
C TYR A 148 -11.81 10.44 -5.29
N ALA A 149 -12.84 9.88 -4.64
CA ALA A 149 -13.00 8.45 -4.50
C ALA A 149 -14.43 8.03 -4.85
N TYR A 150 -14.57 6.82 -5.34
CA TYR A 150 -15.84 6.16 -5.58
C TYR A 150 -15.91 4.89 -4.73
N ILE A 151 -16.97 4.75 -3.92
CA ILE A 151 -17.20 3.61 -3.03
C ILE A 151 -18.60 3.03 -3.25
N SER A 152 -18.76 1.73 -3.04
CA SER A 152 -20.02 0.99 -3.18
C SER A 152 -20.61 0.55 -1.85
N ASP A 153 -21.80 -0.03 -1.87
CA ASP A 153 -22.46 -0.62 -0.69
C ASP A 153 -21.57 -1.63 0.04
N GLY A 154 -20.88 -2.51 -0.68
CA GLY A 154 -19.93 -3.45 -0.09
C GLY A 154 -18.71 -2.74 0.52
N GLY A 155 -18.18 -1.73 -0.19
CA GLY A 155 -17.04 -0.95 0.30
C GLY A 155 -17.33 -0.17 1.59
N ILE A 156 -18.55 0.40 1.74
CA ILE A 156 -18.92 1.15 2.93
C ILE A 156 -19.08 0.26 4.18
N GLN A 157 -19.30 -1.04 4.01
CA GLN A 157 -19.45 -2.01 5.10
C GLN A 157 -18.11 -2.49 5.66
N GLU A 158 -17.04 -2.42 4.89
CA GLU A 158 -15.71 -2.87 5.34
C GLU A 158 -15.25 -2.12 6.60
N GLU A 159 -14.63 -2.84 7.54
CA GLU A 159 -14.13 -2.27 8.80
C GLU A 159 -13.11 -1.17 8.57
N ILE A 160 -12.26 -1.31 7.55
CA ILE A 160 -11.28 -0.29 7.18
C ILE A 160 -11.94 1.03 6.78
N SER A 161 -13.15 0.98 6.22
CA SER A 161 -13.92 2.17 5.82
C SER A 161 -14.32 3.02 7.02
N GLN A 162 -14.54 2.39 8.18
CA GLN A 162 -14.79 3.09 9.43
C GLN A 162 -13.55 3.88 9.88
N GLY A 163 -12.38 3.24 9.82
CA GLY A 163 -11.09 3.88 10.13
C GLY A 163 -10.77 5.04 9.17
N ALA A 164 -10.96 4.84 7.88
CA ALA A 164 -10.75 5.85 6.84
C ALA A 164 -11.68 7.07 7.01
N GLY A 165 -12.98 6.83 7.21
CA GLY A 165 -13.99 7.88 7.42
C GLY A 165 -13.70 8.71 8.66
N ARG A 166 -13.42 8.06 9.80
CA ARG A 166 -13.05 8.71 11.05
C ARG A 166 -11.79 9.56 10.90
N LEU A 167 -10.74 9.03 10.28
CA LEU A 167 -9.46 9.71 10.12
C LEU A 167 -9.59 10.94 9.21
N ALA A 168 -10.26 10.81 8.07
CA ALA A 168 -10.45 11.91 7.13
C ALA A 168 -11.25 13.07 7.77
N GLY A 169 -12.31 12.76 8.50
CA GLY A 169 -13.10 13.77 9.22
C GLY A 169 -12.32 14.43 10.35
N HIS A 170 -11.57 13.65 11.15
CA HIS A 170 -10.71 14.17 12.22
C HIS A 170 -9.66 15.15 11.70
N LEU A 171 -9.02 14.84 10.58
CA LEU A 171 -8.02 15.70 9.94
C LEU A 171 -8.64 16.83 9.11
N GLY A 172 -9.95 16.86 8.94
CA GLY A 172 -10.65 17.90 8.18
C GLY A 172 -10.18 18.01 6.72
N LEU A 173 -10.06 16.86 6.01
CA LEU A 173 -9.52 16.79 4.65
C LEU A 173 -10.49 17.40 3.62
N ASP A 174 -10.55 18.72 3.54
CA ASP A 174 -11.43 19.46 2.62
C ASP A 174 -11.05 19.34 1.14
N ASN A 175 -9.90 18.75 0.85
CA ASN A 175 -9.47 18.37 -0.49
C ASN A 175 -9.91 16.95 -0.88
N PHE A 176 -10.78 16.28 -0.08
CA PHE A 176 -11.26 14.94 -0.31
C PHE A 176 -12.77 14.91 -0.53
N ILE A 177 -13.20 14.41 -1.69
CA ILE A 177 -14.61 14.24 -2.06
C ILE A 177 -14.84 12.76 -2.39
N MET A 178 -15.74 12.10 -1.68
CA MET A 178 -16.10 10.71 -1.88
C MET A 178 -17.54 10.57 -2.37
N PHE A 179 -17.74 9.84 -3.45
CA PHE A 179 -19.07 9.45 -3.93
C PHE A 179 -19.38 8.02 -3.45
N TYR A 180 -20.47 7.89 -2.73
CA TYR A 180 -21.03 6.61 -2.33
C TYR A 180 -22.19 6.22 -3.26
N ASP A 181 -21.96 5.17 -4.04
CA ASP A 181 -22.97 4.51 -4.88
C ASP A 181 -23.88 3.66 -4.00
N SER A 182 -24.96 4.27 -3.56
CA SER A 182 -25.98 3.66 -2.70
C SER A 182 -27.11 3.12 -3.57
N ASN A 183 -26.94 1.91 -4.09
CA ASN A 183 -27.93 1.27 -4.97
C ASN A 183 -28.74 0.17 -4.27
N ASP A 184 -28.43 -0.12 -3.02
CA ASP A 184 -29.11 -1.05 -2.12
C ASP A 184 -29.02 -2.53 -2.56
N ILE A 185 -28.15 -2.88 -3.53
CA ILE A 185 -28.01 -4.23 -4.10
C ILE A 185 -26.57 -4.70 -4.00
N GLN A 186 -26.36 -5.89 -3.43
CA GLN A 186 -25.09 -6.58 -3.34
C GLN A 186 -25.05 -7.81 -4.28
N LEU A 187 -23.95 -8.56 -4.25
CA LEU A 187 -23.79 -9.73 -5.12
C LEU A 187 -24.84 -10.80 -4.84
N SER A 188 -25.16 -11.08 -3.59
CA SER A 188 -26.07 -12.18 -3.20
C SER A 188 -27.37 -11.72 -2.53
N THR A 189 -27.47 -10.46 -2.11
CA THR A 189 -28.64 -9.97 -1.35
C THR A 189 -28.79 -8.44 -1.47
N ALA A 190 -29.89 -7.91 -0.99
CA ALA A 190 -30.07 -6.48 -0.76
C ALA A 190 -29.34 -6.05 0.54
N THR A 191 -29.00 -4.78 0.66
CA THR A 191 -28.23 -4.24 1.79
C THR A 191 -28.98 -4.34 3.11
N ASP A 192 -30.32 -4.22 3.10
CA ASP A 192 -31.19 -4.30 4.29
C ASP A 192 -31.18 -5.68 4.98
N ALA A 193 -30.74 -6.72 4.24
CA ALA A 193 -30.50 -8.04 4.82
C ALA A 193 -29.22 -8.12 5.69
N VAL A 194 -28.34 -7.11 5.57
CA VAL A 194 -27.02 -7.10 6.21
C VAL A 194 -26.90 -5.98 7.25
N THR A 195 -27.41 -4.79 6.95
CA THR A 195 -27.26 -3.60 7.80
C THR A 195 -28.50 -2.70 7.75
N ASN A 196 -28.72 -1.99 8.86
CA ASN A 196 -29.71 -0.92 8.98
C ASN A 196 -29.05 0.41 9.36
N GLU A 197 -27.76 0.57 9.09
CA GLU A 197 -27.01 1.80 9.40
C GLU A 197 -27.54 3.01 8.64
N ASP A 198 -27.63 4.13 9.34
CA ASP A 198 -27.79 5.45 8.73
C ASP A 198 -26.40 6.01 8.38
N VAL A 199 -25.94 5.72 7.17
CA VAL A 199 -24.62 6.12 6.70
C VAL A 199 -24.44 7.64 6.73
N ALA A 200 -25.49 8.41 6.43
CA ALA A 200 -25.43 9.86 6.47
C ALA A 200 -25.07 10.35 7.88
N LYS A 201 -25.84 9.94 8.89
CA LYS A 201 -25.57 10.32 10.28
C LYS A 201 -24.23 9.81 10.80
N LYS A 202 -23.81 8.62 10.37
CA LYS A 202 -22.51 8.07 10.74
C LYS A 202 -21.37 8.97 10.27
N TYR A 203 -21.37 9.40 9.02
CA TYR A 203 -20.35 10.28 8.47
C TYR A 203 -20.46 11.72 9.02
N GLU A 204 -21.68 12.24 9.24
CA GLU A 204 -21.88 13.52 9.95
C GLU A 204 -21.28 13.50 11.36
N ALA A 205 -21.42 12.39 12.11
CA ALA A 205 -20.79 12.23 13.42
C ALA A 205 -19.25 12.21 13.35
N TRP A 206 -18.67 11.87 12.22
CA TRP A 206 -17.24 11.99 11.94
C TRP A 206 -16.83 13.35 11.35
N HIS A 207 -17.73 14.33 11.40
CA HIS A 207 -17.48 15.70 10.89
C HIS A 207 -17.27 15.79 9.38
N TRP A 208 -17.96 14.95 8.61
CA TRP A 208 -18.04 15.10 7.16
C TRP A 208 -19.21 16.01 6.78
N LYS A 209 -19.08 16.76 5.70
CA LYS A 209 -20.21 17.29 4.96
C LYS A 209 -20.86 16.14 4.19
N VAL A 210 -22.17 15.92 4.40
CA VAL A 210 -22.92 14.90 3.70
C VAL A 210 -23.96 15.54 2.78
N ILE A 211 -24.05 15.07 1.53
CA ILE A 211 -24.99 15.56 0.50
C ILE A 211 -25.65 14.32 -0.10
N THR A 212 -26.96 14.17 0.02
CA THR A 212 -27.71 13.05 -0.58
C THR A 212 -28.44 13.53 -1.83
N ILE A 213 -28.27 12.80 -2.95
CA ILE A 213 -28.82 13.15 -4.26
C ILE A 213 -29.40 11.93 -5.00
N ASP A 214 -30.17 12.19 -6.04
CA ASP A 214 -30.37 11.23 -7.13
C ASP A 214 -29.02 11.08 -7.87
N GLY A 215 -28.38 9.92 -7.66
CA GLY A 215 -27.07 9.61 -8.23
C GLY A 215 -27.08 9.32 -9.74
N ASN A 216 -28.28 9.32 -10.35
CA ASN A 216 -28.47 9.16 -11.79
C ASN A 216 -28.99 10.44 -12.48
N ASP A 217 -29.11 11.55 -11.76
CA ASP A 217 -29.40 12.85 -12.33
C ASP A 217 -28.13 13.69 -12.52
N PRO A 218 -27.67 13.95 -13.75
CA PRO A 218 -26.44 14.71 -13.99
C PRO A 218 -26.49 16.15 -13.44
N ASP A 219 -27.67 16.77 -13.33
CA ASP A 219 -27.80 18.12 -12.75
C ASP A 219 -27.65 18.09 -11.23
N ALA A 220 -28.21 17.07 -10.56
CA ALA A 220 -28.02 16.84 -9.13
C ALA A 220 -26.56 16.53 -8.79
N ILE A 221 -25.89 15.68 -9.59
CA ILE A 221 -24.47 15.35 -9.43
C ILE A 221 -23.62 16.62 -9.60
N ARG A 222 -23.86 17.42 -10.62
CA ARG A 222 -23.15 18.67 -10.88
C ARG A 222 -23.28 19.66 -9.72
N THR A 223 -24.49 19.82 -9.19
CA THR A 223 -24.78 20.68 -8.05
C THR A 223 -24.02 20.22 -6.82
N ALA A 224 -24.07 18.91 -6.51
CA ALA A 224 -23.37 18.33 -5.36
C ALA A 224 -21.84 18.47 -5.47
N LEU A 225 -21.25 18.22 -6.64
CA LEU A 225 -19.81 18.38 -6.86
C LEU A 225 -19.39 19.86 -6.74
N THR A 226 -20.22 20.80 -7.22
CA THR A 226 -19.96 22.23 -7.07
C THR A 226 -20.01 22.66 -5.60
N GLU A 227 -21.00 22.19 -4.83
CA GLU A 227 -21.10 22.42 -3.39
C GLU A 227 -19.91 21.81 -2.66
N ALA A 228 -19.57 20.56 -2.96
CA ALA A 228 -18.46 19.85 -2.33
C ALA A 228 -17.10 20.55 -2.51
N LYS A 229 -16.85 21.10 -3.70
CA LYS A 229 -15.61 21.87 -3.97
C LYS A 229 -15.52 23.19 -3.22
N ALA A 230 -16.62 23.72 -2.71
CA ALA A 230 -16.67 24.95 -1.92
C ALA A 230 -16.55 24.70 -0.41
N VAL A 231 -16.62 23.45 0.03
CA VAL A 231 -16.50 23.05 1.44
C VAL A 231 -15.06 23.26 1.92
N THR A 232 -14.91 23.80 3.13
CA THR A 232 -13.62 24.01 3.79
C THR A 232 -13.59 23.34 5.16
N GLY A 233 -12.42 22.83 5.55
CA GLY A 233 -12.17 22.27 6.88
C GLY A 233 -12.87 20.94 7.18
N GLN A 234 -13.46 20.27 6.19
CA GLN A 234 -14.05 18.94 6.33
C GLN A 234 -14.15 18.22 4.96
N PRO A 235 -14.01 16.89 4.91
CA PRO A 235 -14.25 16.13 3.69
C PRO A 235 -15.73 16.09 3.33
N THR A 236 -16.04 15.76 2.08
CA THR A 236 -17.43 15.64 1.60
C THR A 236 -17.77 14.25 1.17
N LEU A 237 -18.88 13.69 1.68
CA LEU A 237 -19.54 12.50 1.20
C LEU A 237 -20.77 12.87 0.37
N ILE A 238 -20.78 12.46 -0.89
CA ILE A 238 -21.97 12.56 -1.76
C ILE A 238 -22.60 11.17 -1.79
N ILE A 239 -23.76 11.01 -1.17
CA ILE A 239 -24.56 9.78 -1.21
C ILE A 239 -25.45 9.85 -2.46
N GLY A 240 -25.05 9.13 -3.51
CA GLY A 240 -25.81 9.01 -4.74
C GLY A 240 -26.74 7.81 -4.70
N LYS A 241 -28.05 8.04 -4.63
CA LYS A 241 -29.03 6.97 -4.82
C LYS A 241 -29.06 6.59 -6.29
N THR A 242 -28.49 5.44 -6.63
CA THR A 242 -28.36 4.96 -8.00
C THR A 242 -29.23 3.72 -8.26
N ILE A 243 -29.22 3.26 -9.49
CA ILE A 243 -29.99 2.09 -9.92
C ILE A 243 -29.01 1.01 -10.38
N MET A 244 -28.91 -0.09 -9.61
CA MET A 244 -28.16 -1.28 -10.03
C MET A 244 -28.68 -1.76 -11.40
N GLY A 245 -27.77 -1.89 -12.38
CA GLY A 245 -28.14 -2.31 -13.73
C GLY A 245 -29.03 -1.32 -14.47
N LYS A 246 -28.84 -0.01 -14.28
CA LYS A 246 -29.66 1.03 -14.92
C LYS A 246 -29.76 0.83 -16.44
N GLY A 247 -30.97 0.73 -16.94
CA GLY A 247 -31.28 0.48 -18.37
C GLY A 247 -31.26 -0.98 -18.78
N ALA A 248 -30.91 -1.92 -17.87
CA ALA A 248 -30.91 -3.34 -18.18
C ALA A 248 -32.31 -3.89 -18.41
N ARG A 249 -32.46 -4.80 -19.41
CA ARG A 249 -33.68 -5.48 -19.80
C ARG A 249 -33.50 -6.99 -19.71
N LYS A 250 -34.57 -7.71 -19.40
CA LYS A 250 -34.65 -9.16 -19.51
C LYS A 250 -34.89 -9.62 -20.96
N ALA A 251 -34.86 -10.94 -21.19
CA ALA A 251 -35.14 -11.53 -22.48
C ALA A 251 -36.58 -11.23 -23.00
N ASP A 252 -37.54 -11.05 -22.08
CA ASP A 252 -38.93 -10.66 -22.36
C ASP A 252 -39.11 -9.12 -22.46
N ASP A 253 -38.03 -8.36 -22.51
CA ASP A 253 -37.99 -6.90 -22.55
C ASP A 253 -38.54 -6.20 -21.28
N SER A 254 -38.84 -6.91 -20.20
CA SER A 254 -39.17 -6.29 -18.92
C SER A 254 -37.91 -5.74 -18.25
N SER A 255 -38.08 -4.85 -17.22
CA SER A 255 -36.94 -4.28 -16.50
C SER A 255 -36.12 -5.35 -15.77
N TYR A 256 -34.80 -5.26 -15.87
CA TYR A 256 -33.83 -6.09 -15.12
C TYR A 256 -33.08 -5.27 -14.07
N GLU A 257 -33.45 -4.02 -13.88
CA GLU A 257 -32.87 -3.11 -12.89
C GLU A 257 -33.12 -3.59 -11.46
N ARG A 258 -32.25 -3.17 -10.51
CA ARG A 258 -32.37 -3.46 -9.08
C ARG A 258 -32.40 -4.96 -8.74
N ASN A 259 -31.69 -5.77 -9.53
CA ASN A 259 -31.67 -7.22 -9.37
C ASN A 259 -30.25 -7.71 -9.12
N CYS A 260 -30.05 -8.52 -8.07
CA CYS A 260 -28.74 -9.11 -7.74
C CYS A 260 -28.13 -9.89 -8.93
N ALA A 261 -28.95 -10.49 -9.80
CA ALA A 261 -28.46 -11.22 -10.97
C ALA A 261 -27.73 -10.33 -11.98
N THR A 262 -27.98 -9.01 -12.01
CA THR A 262 -27.23 -8.07 -12.85
C THR A 262 -25.90 -7.65 -12.24
N HIS A 263 -25.66 -7.96 -10.95
CA HIS A 263 -24.47 -7.50 -10.25
C HIS A 263 -23.19 -8.13 -10.81
N GLY A 264 -23.11 -9.48 -10.87
CA GLY A 264 -21.84 -10.19 -11.07
C GLY A 264 -21.85 -11.22 -12.21
N ALA A 265 -22.74 -11.11 -13.18
CA ALA A 265 -22.82 -12.00 -14.32
C ALA A 265 -23.14 -11.24 -15.62
N PRO A 266 -22.74 -11.76 -16.80
CA PRO A 266 -23.22 -11.26 -18.09
C PRO A 266 -24.75 -11.25 -18.14
N LEU A 267 -25.34 -10.31 -18.87
CA LEU A 267 -26.78 -10.24 -19.06
C LEU A 267 -27.31 -11.42 -19.88
N GLY A 268 -26.55 -11.85 -20.89
CA GLY A 268 -26.77 -13.03 -21.72
C GLY A 268 -27.81 -12.86 -22.80
N GLY A 269 -27.55 -13.40 -23.98
CA GLY A 269 -28.50 -13.58 -25.09
C GLY A 269 -29.42 -12.39 -25.37
N ASP A 270 -30.74 -12.65 -25.38
CA ASP A 270 -31.75 -11.62 -25.69
C ASP A 270 -31.79 -10.51 -24.63
N ALA A 271 -31.47 -10.78 -23.38
CA ALA A 271 -31.40 -9.75 -22.33
C ALA A 271 -30.32 -8.71 -22.63
N TYR A 272 -29.13 -9.15 -23.06
CA TYR A 272 -28.10 -8.25 -23.53
C TYR A 272 -28.53 -7.44 -24.74
N ILE A 273 -29.10 -8.10 -25.79
CA ILE A 273 -29.57 -7.44 -27.01
C ILE A 273 -30.61 -6.37 -26.68
N ASN A 274 -31.59 -6.69 -25.86
CA ASN A 274 -32.63 -5.76 -25.43
C ASN A 274 -32.08 -4.59 -24.63
N THR A 275 -31.11 -4.86 -23.75
CA THR A 275 -30.42 -3.82 -22.97
C THR A 275 -29.69 -2.83 -23.88
N ILE A 276 -28.88 -3.31 -24.83
CA ILE A 276 -28.13 -2.43 -25.73
C ILE A 276 -29.09 -1.57 -26.59
N LYS A 277 -30.19 -2.16 -27.10
CA LYS A 277 -31.23 -1.43 -27.84
C LYS A 277 -31.94 -0.38 -26.96
N ASN A 278 -32.28 -0.73 -25.71
CA ASN A 278 -32.92 0.18 -24.77
C ASN A 278 -32.03 1.40 -24.45
N LEU A 279 -30.70 1.22 -24.39
CA LEU A 279 -29.72 2.30 -24.21
C LEU A 279 -29.42 3.04 -25.53
N GLY A 280 -30.08 2.69 -26.65
CA GLY A 280 -29.91 3.33 -27.95
C GLY A 280 -28.61 2.98 -28.67
N GLY A 281 -28.04 1.80 -28.38
CA GLY A 281 -26.88 1.22 -29.05
C GLY A 281 -27.25 0.22 -30.13
N ASP A 282 -26.22 -0.25 -30.87
CA ASP A 282 -26.31 -1.32 -31.83
C ASP A 282 -25.72 -2.62 -31.27
N PRO A 283 -26.50 -3.65 -30.96
CA PRO A 283 -25.98 -4.91 -30.41
C PRO A 283 -25.01 -5.64 -31.35
N THR A 284 -25.05 -5.35 -32.67
CA THR A 284 -24.14 -5.95 -33.65
C THR A 284 -22.80 -5.23 -33.74
N ASN A 285 -22.74 -3.98 -33.27
CA ASN A 285 -21.51 -3.17 -33.21
C ASN A 285 -21.48 -2.31 -31.92
N PRO A 286 -21.39 -2.95 -30.75
CA PRO A 286 -21.52 -2.24 -29.46
C PRO A 286 -20.28 -1.44 -29.03
N PHE A 287 -19.09 -1.78 -29.54
CA PHE A 287 -17.84 -1.10 -29.22
C PHE A 287 -17.64 0.13 -30.08
N GLN A 288 -18.42 1.18 -29.78
CA GLN A 288 -18.31 2.46 -30.47
C GLN A 288 -18.62 3.63 -29.52
N ILE A 289 -17.98 4.76 -29.78
CA ILE A 289 -18.31 6.02 -29.12
C ILE A 289 -19.27 6.78 -30.02
N PHE A 290 -20.40 7.21 -29.46
CA PHE A 290 -21.37 8.02 -30.20
C PHE A 290 -20.76 9.35 -30.66
N PRO A 291 -21.05 9.85 -31.85
CA PRO A 291 -20.45 11.07 -32.39
C PRO A 291 -20.57 12.27 -31.45
N GLU A 292 -21.76 12.49 -30.87
CA GLU A 292 -22.02 13.57 -29.92
C GLU A 292 -21.25 13.43 -28.60
N VAL A 293 -20.99 12.19 -28.15
CA VAL A 293 -20.19 11.90 -26.95
C VAL A 293 -18.69 12.12 -27.24
N LYS A 294 -18.25 11.72 -28.42
CA LYS A 294 -16.87 11.99 -28.86
C LYS A 294 -16.60 13.50 -28.92
N GLU A 295 -17.57 14.30 -29.41
CA GLU A 295 -17.47 15.75 -29.43
C GLU A 295 -17.44 16.35 -28.01
N LEU A 296 -18.27 15.85 -27.08
CA LEU A 296 -18.28 16.25 -25.67
C LEU A 296 -16.89 16.12 -25.04
N TYR A 297 -16.28 14.93 -25.17
CA TYR A 297 -14.97 14.66 -24.57
C TYR A 297 -13.81 15.36 -25.30
N ALA A 298 -13.92 15.56 -26.62
CA ALA A 298 -12.95 16.37 -27.37
C ALA A 298 -12.98 17.84 -26.90
N LYS A 299 -14.18 18.42 -26.70
CA LYS A 299 -14.34 19.75 -26.14
C LYS A 299 -13.75 19.83 -24.74
N ARG A 300 -14.00 18.82 -23.88
CA ARG A 300 -13.41 18.77 -22.53
C ARG A 300 -11.88 18.72 -22.59
N ALA A 301 -11.30 17.95 -23.49
CA ALA A 301 -9.84 17.89 -23.66
C ALA A 301 -9.25 19.27 -24.00
N GLU A 302 -9.89 20.04 -24.89
CA GLU A 302 -9.44 21.41 -25.22
C GLU A 302 -9.62 22.40 -24.05
N GLU A 303 -10.66 22.24 -23.24
CA GLU A 303 -10.84 23.02 -22.00
C GLU A 303 -9.74 22.69 -20.99
N LEU A 304 -9.44 21.39 -20.81
CA LEU A 304 -8.36 20.93 -19.91
C LEU A 304 -7.00 21.47 -20.33
N LYS A 305 -6.67 21.46 -21.63
CA LYS A 305 -5.41 22.05 -22.14
C LYS A 305 -5.26 23.52 -21.74
N LYS A 306 -6.33 24.29 -21.77
CA LYS A 306 -6.31 25.71 -21.34
C LYS A 306 -6.08 25.84 -19.83
N ILE A 307 -6.84 25.08 -19.02
CA ILE A 307 -6.70 25.07 -17.56
C ILE A 307 -5.27 24.67 -17.16
N VAL A 308 -4.76 23.62 -17.78
CA VAL A 308 -3.41 23.09 -17.50
C VAL A 308 -2.32 24.09 -17.93
N ALA A 309 -2.49 24.75 -19.09
CA ALA A 309 -1.56 25.80 -19.53
C ALA A 309 -1.48 26.97 -18.54
N GLU A 310 -2.62 27.40 -17.97
CA GLU A 310 -2.66 28.41 -16.92
C GLU A 310 -1.94 27.95 -15.65
N LYS A 311 -2.14 26.70 -15.23
CA LYS A 311 -1.45 26.10 -14.08
C LYS A 311 0.07 25.96 -14.32
N TYR A 312 0.50 25.57 -15.51
CA TYR A 312 1.94 25.55 -15.87
C TYR A 312 2.54 26.95 -15.87
N ALA A 313 1.82 27.96 -16.37
CA ALA A 313 2.28 29.34 -16.33
C ALA A 313 2.43 29.83 -14.87
N ALA A 314 1.44 29.56 -14.02
CA ALA A 314 1.51 29.89 -12.59
C ALA A 314 2.67 29.16 -11.90
N LYS A 315 2.90 27.87 -12.21
CA LYS A 315 4.05 27.09 -11.71
C LYS A 315 5.37 27.69 -12.18
N ALA A 316 5.47 28.16 -13.43
CA ALA A 316 6.68 28.80 -13.95
C ALA A 316 7.03 30.10 -13.20
N GLU A 317 6.03 30.93 -12.91
CA GLU A 317 6.23 32.14 -12.09
C GLU A 317 6.60 31.78 -10.64
N TRP A 318 5.92 30.81 -10.05
CA TRP A 318 6.26 30.30 -8.72
C TRP A 318 7.70 29.76 -8.67
N THR A 319 8.14 29.01 -9.70
CA THR A 319 9.51 28.47 -9.81
C THR A 319 10.56 29.59 -9.83
N LYS A 320 10.30 30.68 -10.56
CA LYS A 320 11.19 31.86 -10.56
C LYS A 320 11.28 32.52 -9.18
N ALA A 321 10.15 32.60 -8.49
CA ALA A 321 10.09 33.20 -7.16
C ALA A 321 10.64 32.30 -6.05
N ASN A 322 10.64 30.98 -6.25
CA ASN A 322 10.99 29.97 -5.24
C ASN A 322 11.92 28.86 -5.80
N PRO A 323 13.13 29.21 -6.29
CA PRO A 323 13.99 28.24 -6.99
C PRO A 323 14.40 27.05 -6.13
N GLU A 324 14.59 27.21 -4.83
CA GLU A 324 14.93 26.13 -3.91
C GLU A 324 13.74 25.16 -3.71
N LEU A 325 12.52 25.69 -3.55
CA LEU A 325 11.32 24.86 -3.44
C LEU A 325 11.01 24.14 -4.75
N ALA A 326 11.27 24.77 -5.88
CA ALA A 326 11.11 24.16 -7.19
C ALA A 326 12.07 22.97 -7.38
N ALA A 327 13.32 23.11 -6.95
CA ALA A 327 14.28 22.01 -6.96
C ALA A 327 13.84 20.85 -6.03
N LYS A 328 13.26 21.18 -4.85
CA LYS A 328 12.68 20.17 -3.95
C LYS A 328 11.49 19.45 -4.61
N LEU A 329 10.56 20.17 -5.21
CA LEU A 329 9.42 19.61 -5.93
C LEU A 329 9.88 18.60 -6.99
N GLU A 330 10.84 18.99 -7.84
CA GLU A 330 11.40 18.12 -8.87
C GLU A 330 12.07 16.87 -8.26
N LEU A 331 12.88 17.05 -7.23
CA LEU A 331 13.55 15.94 -6.53
C LEU A 331 12.55 14.97 -5.91
N TRP A 332 11.54 15.48 -5.20
CA TRP A 332 10.57 14.65 -4.48
C TRP A 332 9.70 13.79 -5.42
N PHE A 333 9.37 14.32 -6.60
CA PHE A 333 8.63 13.56 -7.62
C PHE A 333 9.52 12.76 -8.58
N SER A 334 10.85 12.83 -8.44
CA SER A 334 11.78 12.09 -9.33
C SER A 334 11.82 10.58 -9.09
N GLY A 335 11.27 10.08 -7.98
CA GLY A 335 11.38 8.67 -7.56
C GLY A 335 12.78 8.24 -7.11
N LYS A 336 13.72 9.17 -6.99
CA LYS A 336 15.09 8.89 -6.51
C LYS A 336 15.13 8.78 -4.99
N ALA A 337 16.06 7.95 -4.50
CA ALA A 337 16.36 7.86 -3.07
C ALA A 337 16.85 9.22 -2.52
N PRO A 338 16.45 9.61 -1.30
CA PRO A 338 16.93 10.82 -0.67
C PRO A 338 18.43 10.70 -0.33
N LYS A 339 19.09 11.83 -0.33
CA LYS A 339 20.47 11.90 0.18
C LYS A 339 20.43 12.09 1.70
N VAL A 340 21.07 11.19 2.43
CA VAL A 340 21.15 11.21 3.91
C VAL A 340 22.61 11.13 4.31
N ASN A 341 23.01 11.93 5.30
CA ASN A 341 24.34 11.84 5.90
C ASN A 341 24.36 10.75 6.99
N TRP A 342 24.57 9.52 6.59
CA TRP A 342 24.60 8.36 7.50
C TRP A 342 25.73 8.42 8.55
N ASN A 343 26.79 9.21 8.29
CA ASN A 343 27.97 9.29 9.18
C ASN A 343 27.71 10.09 10.47
N VAL A 344 26.58 10.81 10.56
CA VAL A 344 26.21 11.55 11.79
C VAL A 344 25.49 10.66 12.80
N ILE A 345 25.19 9.43 12.43
CA ILE A 345 24.46 8.50 13.27
C ILE A 345 25.46 7.71 14.12
N GLU A 346 25.53 8.06 15.39
CA GLU A 346 26.34 7.34 16.39
C GLU A 346 25.44 6.40 17.16
N GLN A 347 25.57 5.10 16.95
CA GLN A 347 24.80 4.10 17.67
C GLN A 347 25.41 3.85 19.05
N LYS A 348 24.58 3.48 20.01
CA LYS A 348 25.02 3.08 21.34
C LYS A 348 25.15 1.57 21.40
N ALA A 349 26.31 1.10 21.77
CA ALA A 349 26.57 -0.32 21.95
C ALA A 349 25.60 -0.95 22.97
N GLY A 350 25.07 -2.12 22.63
CA GLY A 350 24.16 -2.86 23.49
C GLY A 350 22.73 -2.35 23.51
N ASP A 351 22.34 -1.42 22.64
CA ASP A 351 20.96 -0.96 22.55
C ASP A 351 20.07 -1.97 21.81
N ALA A 352 18.77 -1.93 22.10
CA ALA A 352 17.76 -2.60 21.30
C ALA A 352 17.70 -2.02 19.88
N THR A 353 17.47 -2.85 18.86
CA THR A 353 17.44 -2.35 17.48
C THR A 353 16.28 -1.37 17.23
N ARG A 354 15.16 -1.46 17.97
CA ARG A 354 14.12 -0.40 17.95
C ARG A 354 14.64 0.96 18.45
N SER A 355 15.53 0.97 19.44
CA SER A 355 16.13 2.21 19.98
C SER A 355 17.18 2.77 19.01
N ALA A 356 17.93 1.91 18.35
CA ALA A 356 18.82 2.28 17.26
C ALA A 356 18.03 2.88 16.08
N SER A 357 16.89 2.28 15.73
CA SER A 357 15.96 2.82 14.73
C SER A 357 15.45 4.22 15.09
N ALA A 358 15.15 4.49 16.38
CA ALA A 358 14.73 5.82 16.82
C ALA A 358 15.77 6.91 16.54
N LYS A 359 17.06 6.58 16.69
CA LYS A 359 18.14 7.53 16.37
C LYS A 359 18.21 7.82 14.87
N VAL A 360 18.10 6.77 14.03
CA VAL A 360 18.03 6.93 12.57
C VAL A 360 16.83 7.80 12.20
N LEU A 361 15.65 7.49 12.72
CA LEU A 361 14.43 8.27 12.49
C LEU A 361 14.57 9.73 12.89
N GLY A 362 15.28 10.02 13.98
CA GLY A 362 15.57 11.40 14.40
C GLY A 362 16.43 12.17 13.39
N VAL A 363 17.36 11.52 12.70
CA VAL A 363 18.15 12.11 11.62
C VAL A 363 17.30 12.26 10.35
N LEU A 364 16.54 11.22 9.98
CA LEU A 364 15.66 11.27 8.80
C LEU A 364 14.63 12.41 8.92
N ALA A 365 14.11 12.68 10.11
CA ALA A 365 13.16 13.77 10.34
C ALA A 365 13.73 15.15 10.01
N THR A 366 15.05 15.32 10.07
CA THR A 366 15.71 16.60 9.78
C THR A 366 16.31 16.67 8.37
N GLU A 367 16.67 15.53 7.77
CA GLU A 367 17.34 15.51 6.47
C GLU A 367 16.39 15.13 5.31
N VAL A 368 15.24 14.49 5.59
CA VAL A 368 14.29 14.02 4.58
C VAL A 368 12.95 14.73 4.77
N GLU A 369 12.88 15.96 4.30
CA GLU A 369 11.75 16.88 4.52
C GLU A 369 10.40 16.36 3.97
N ASN A 370 10.41 15.44 3.02
CA ASN A 370 9.22 14.83 2.41
C ASN A 370 8.89 13.44 2.97
N MET A 371 9.44 13.08 4.13
CA MET A 371 9.09 11.82 4.81
C MET A 371 7.91 12.05 5.76
N ILE A 372 6.95 11.12 5.73
CA ILE A 372 5.84 11.03 6.69
C ILE A 372 5.97 9.70 7.43
N VAL A 373 5.97 9.76 8.76
CA VAL A 373 5.96 8.58 9.62
C VAL A 373 4.62 8.49 10.33
N SER A 374 4.10 7.29 10.52
CA SER A 374 2.88 7.02 11.26
C SER A 374 3.05 5.87 12.25
N SER A 375 2.25 5.89 13.30
CA SER A 375 2.18 4.83 14.30
C SER A 375 0.74 4.53 14.70
N ALA A 376 0.47 3.25 15.00
CA ALA A 376 -0.83 2.78 15.47
C ALA A 376 -0.96 2.94 17.00
N ASP A 377 -0.82 4.19 17.49
CA ASP A 377 -0.85 4.56 18.90
C ASP A 377 0.27 3.94 19.77
N LEU A 378 1.40 3.61 19.15
CA LEU A 378 2.52 2.91 19.82
C LEU A 378 3.85 3.66 19.74
N SER A 379 3.87 4.93 19.32
CA SER A 379 5.09 5.67 18.98
C SER A 379 6.15 5.71 20.09
N ASN A 380 5.74 5.74 21.35
CA ASN A 380 6.64 5.68 22.51
C ASN A 380 7.26 4.28 22.72
N SER A 381 6.63 3.22 22.22
CA SER A 381 7.07 1.83 22.36
C SER A 381 7.72 1.29 21.08
N ASP A 382 7.13 1.52 19.91
CA ASP A 382 7.73 1.18 18.62
C ASP A 382 8.91 2.11 18.25
N LYS A 383 9.11 3.17 19.04
CA LYS A 383 10.23 4.13 18.95
C LYS A 383 10.17 5.05 17.73
N THR A 384 9.03 5.17 17.06
CA THR A 384 8.82 6.22 16.06
C THR A 384 8.77 7.62 16.68
N ASP A 385 8.66 7.72 18.00
CA ASP A 385 8.83 8.96 18.75
C ASP A 385 10.20 9.64 18.52
N GLY A 386 11.21 8.88 18.07
CA GLY A 386 12.48 9.44 17.61
C GLY A 386 12.31 10.41 16.44
N PHE A 387 11.38 10.12 15.53
CA PHE A 387 10.99 11.02 14.45
C PHE A 387 10.07 12.13 14.97
N LEU A 388 9.02 11.78 15.71
CA LEU A 388 8.02 12.73 16.21
C LEU A 388 8.63 13.86 17.07
N LYS A 389 9.66 13.59 17.86
CA LYS A 389 10.37 14.59 18.66
C LYS A 389 11.09 15.68 17.85
N LYS A 390 11.28 15.48 16.55
CA LYS A 390 11.89 16.42 15.61
C LYS A 390 10.89 17.17 14.73
N THR A 391 9.64 16.77 14.80
CA THR A 391 8.51 17.36 14.07
C THR A 391 7.28 17.42 14.99
N HIS A 392 6.08 17.47 14.43
CA HIS A 392 4.85 17.33 15.18
C HIS A 392 3.81 16.54 14.37
N ALA A 393 2.76 16.09 15.04
CA ALA A 393 1.68 15.35 14.40
C ALA A 393 0.77 16.28 13.60
N PHE A 394 0.16 15.74 12.55
CA PHE A 394 -0.89 16.42 11.79
C PHE A 394 -2.10 16.73 12.69
N THR A 395 -2.68 17.89 12.49
CA THR A 395 -3.98 18.26 13.02
C THR A 395 -4.87 18.80 11.91
N LYS A 396 -6.14 19.03 12.19
CA LYS A 396 -7.11 19.55 11.23
C LYS A 396 -6.63 20.78 10.46
N ASP A 397 -5.92 21.68 11.13
CA ASP A 397 -5.53 22.96 10.56
C ASP A 397 -4.01 23.06 10.31
N ASP A 398 -3.25 22.00 10.61
CA ASP A 398 -1.80 22.02 10.49
C ASP A 398 -1.24 20.72 9.87
N PHE A 399 -0.74 20.84 8.65
CA PHE A 399 -0.01 19.82 7.89
C PHE A 399 1.47 20.17 7.69
N THR A 400 1.99 21.14 8.44
CA THR A 400 3.42 21.49 8.44
C THR A 400 4.27 20.49 9.21
N GLY A 401 3.67 19.71 10.11
CA GLY A 401 4.30 18.54 10.70
C GLY A 401 4.53 17.40 9.69
N ALA A 402 5.03 16.26 10.18
CA ALA A 402 5.35 15.11 9.33
C ALA A 402 4.99 13.76 10.00
N PHE A 403 4.09 13.77 10.99
CA PHE A 403 3.71 12.58 11.71
C PHE A 403 2.19 12.36 11.71
N LEU A 404 1.77 11.13 11.35
CA LEU A 404 0.37 10.75 11.39
C LEU A 404 0.08 9.89 12.63
N GLN A 405 -0.71 10.43 13.56
CA GLN A 405 -1.33 9.65 14.64
C GLN A 405 -2.54 8.90 14.08
N ALA A 406 -2.33 7.65 13.67
CA ALA A 406 -3.39 6.86 13.04
C ALA A 406 -4.42 6.31 14.04
N GLY A 407 -4.05 6.23 15.32
CA GLY A 407 -4.80 5.47 16.34
C GLY A 407 -4.62 3.97 16.17
N VAL A 408 -5.29 3.16 16.97
CA VAL A 408 -5.23 1.69 16.90
C VAL A 408 -6.03 1.23 15.67
N SER A 409 -5.38 1.27 14.50
CA SER A 409 -6.01 1.04 13.20
C SER A 409 -4.94 0.70 12.15
N GLU A 410 -4.30 -0.45 12.29
CA GLU A 410 -3.11 -0.85 11.53
C GLU A 410 -3.38 -0.93 10.03
N LEU A 411 -4.51 -1.52 9.63
CA LEU A 411 -4.85 -1.66 8.20
C LEU A 411 -5.14 -0.29 7.57
N THR A 412 -5.90 0.57 8.26
CA THR A 412 -6.17 1.94 7.79
C THR A 412 -4.88 2.73 7.64
N MET A 413 -4.00 2.69 8.66
CA MET A 413 -2.69 3.34 8.64
C MET A 413 -1.85 2.88 7.45
N ALA A 414 -1.73 1.57 7.26
CA ALA A 414 -0.97 0.99 6.16
C ALA A 414 -1.53 1.43 4.81
N CYS A 415 -2.85 1.32 4.59
CA CYS A 415 -3.48 1.75 3.35
C CYS A 415 -3.35 3.26 3.10
N CYS A 416 -3.40 4.10 4.14
CA CYS A 416 -3.09 5.53 3.99
C CYS A 416 -1.64 5.74 3.52
N CYS A 417 -0.67 4.98 4.05
CA CYS A 417 0.73 5.05 3.57
C CYS A 417 0.87 4.59 2.12
N LEU A 418 0.11 3.58 1.68
CA LEU A 418 0.05 3.21 0.27
C LEU A 418 -0.51 4.37 -0.58
N GLY A 419 -1.57 5.01 -0.12
CA GLY A 419 -2.16 6.17 -0.79
C GLY A 419 -1.21 7.36 -0.88
N MET A 420 -0.42 7.63 0.16
CA MET A 420 0.65 8.64 0.14
C MET A 420 1.71 8.30 -0.91
N ALA A 421 2.12 7.03 -0.99
CA ALA A 421 3.09 6.56 -2.00
C ALA A 421 2.52 6.64 -3.43
N LEU A 422 1.24 6.31 -3.63
CA LEU A 422 0.54 6.47 -4.92
C LEU A 422 0.44 7.93 -5.34
N HIS A 423 0.24 8.84 -4.39
CA HIS A 423 0.27 10.27 -4.67
C HIS A 423 1.64 10.69 -5.23
N GLY A 424 2.70 10.15 -4.68
CA GLY A 424 4.07 10.56 -4.99
C GLY A 424 4.50 11.83 -4.25
N GLY A 425 5.78 12.18 -4.40
CA GLY A 425 6.37 13.35 -3.74
C GLY A 425 6.68 13.15 -2.26
N VAL A 426 6.25 12.04 -1.64
CA VAL A 426 6.46 11.73 -0.22
C VAL A 426 7.03 10.33 -0.04
N ILE A 427 7.76 10.13 1.07
CA ILE A 427 8.22 8.83 1.54
C ILE A 427 7.39 8.46 2.76
N ALA A 428 6.61 7.38 2.66
CA ALA A 428 5.70 6.97 3.72
C ALA A 428 6.27 5.79 4.52
N ALA A 429 6.16 5.89 5.85
CA ALA A 429 6.50 4.82 6.79
C ALA A 429 5.41 4.64 7.83
N CYS A 430 5.14 3.39 8.23
CA CYS A 430 4.16 3.07 9.26
C CYS A 430 4.68 2.01 10.22
N ALA A 431 4.33 2.16 11.51
CA ALA A 431 4.87 1.35 12.58
C ALA A 431 3.80 0.75 13.49
N THR A 432 4.07 -0.48 13.93
CA THR A 432 3.35 -1.19 14.98
C THR A 432 4.22 -2.30 15.56
N PHE A 433 3.73 -3.10 16.50
CA PHE A 433 4.39 -4.33 16.93
C PHE A 433 4.29 -5.41 15.84
N PHE A 434 5.31 -6.26 15.76
CA PHE A 434 5.44 -7.20 14.65
C PHE A 434 4.29 -8.21 14.56
N VAL A 435 3.77 -8.68 15.70
CA VAL A 435 2.59 -9.57 15.72
C VAL A 435 1.39 -8.93 15.03
N PHE A 436 1.22 -7.61 15.14
CA PHE A 436 0.12 -6.87 14.51
C PHE A 436 0.33 -6.58 13.01
N SER A 437 1.44 -7.04 12.43
CA SER A 437 1.55 -7.15 10.97
C SER A 437 0.45 -8.02 10.37
N ASP A 438 -0.17 -8.89 11.17
CA ASP A 438 -1.34 -9.69 10.77
C ASP A 438 -2.51 -8.83 10.32
N TYR A 439 -2.78 -7.71 11.00
CA TYR A 439 -3.80 -6.75 10.56
C TYR A 439 -3.42 -6.02 9.27
N MET A 440 -2.12 -5.92 8.94
CA MET A 440 -1.63 -5.16 7.78
C MET A 440 -1.46 -6.00 6.52
N LYS A 441 -1.59 -7.33 6.59
CA LYS A 441 -1.29 -8.23 5.46
C LYS A 441 -1.98 -7.90 4.14
N PRO A 442 -3.28 -7.54 4.11
CA PRO A 442 -3.91 -7.10 2.87
C PRO A 442 -3.22 -5.90 2.24
N ALA A 443 -2.82 -4.91 3.05
CA ALA A 443 -2.09 -3.73 2.59
C ALA A 443 -0.67 -4.07 2.12
N ILE A 444 0.04 -4.94 2.85
CA ILE A 444 1.39 -5.42 2.46
C ILE A 444 1.35 -6.06 1.08
N ARG A 445 0.36 -6.93 0.83
CA ARG A 445 0.15 -7.54 -0.48
C ARG A 445 -0.09 -6.50 -1.57
N MET A 446 -0.93 -5.49 -1.31
CA MET A 446 -1.21 -4.44 -2.26
C MET A 446 0.01 -3.54 -2.51
N ALA A 447 0.81 -3.23 -1.48
CA ALA A 447 2.07 -2.51 -1.63
C ALA A 447 3.04 -3.25 -2.56
N ALA A 448 3.17 -4.57 -2.39
CA ALA A 448 4.00 -5.42 -3.22
C ALA A 448 3.50 -5.50 -4.67
N LEU A 449 2.19 -5.66 -4.87
CA LEU A 449 1.55 -5.75 -6.18
C LEU A 449 1.69 -4.43 -6.98
N MET A 450 1.53 -3.29 -6.30
CA MET A 450 1.67 -1.95 -6.89
C MET A 450 3.11 -1.43 -6.90
N GLU A 451 4.08 -2.21 -6.39
CA GLU A 451 5.50 -1.84 -6.32
C GLU A 451 5.74 -0.51 -5.56
N LEU A 452 5.04 -0.31 -4.45
CA LEU A 452 5.11 0.92 -3.66
C LEU A 452 6.22 0.86 -2.60
N PRO A 453 7.10 1.86 -2.52
CA PRO A 453 8.27 1.85 -1.62
C PRO A 453 7.92 2.26 -0.18
N VAL A 454 6.81 1.79 0.37
CA VAL A 454 6.41 2.03 1.77
C VAL A 454 7.35 1.32 2.73
N LYS A 455 7.70 1.96 3.85
CA LYS A 455 8.54 1.41 4.91
C LYS A 455 7.65 0.92 6.05
N PHE A 456 7.56 -0.39 6.21
CA PHE A 456 6.89 -1.04 7.33
C PHE A 456 7.89 -1.23 8.46
N ILE A 457 7.65 -0.59 9.60
CA ILE A 457 8.51 -0.65 10.79
C ILE A 457 7.80 -1.52 11.81
N TRP A 458 8.37 -2.68 12.12
CA TRP A 458 7.81 -3.60 13.08
C TRP A 458 8.79 -3.86 14.22
N THR A 459 8.36 -3.56 15.43
CA THR A 459 9.14 -3.79 16.64
C THR A 459 8.58 -4.96 17.44
N HIS A 460 9.28 -5.37 18.50
CA HIS A 460 8.86 -6.54 19.29
C HIS A 460 8.89 -7.81 18.43
N ASP A 461 10.08 -8.10 17.91
CA ASP A 461 10.33 -9.00 16.77
C ASP A 461 10.09 -10.49 17.05
N ALA A 462 10.07 -10.92 18.35
CA ALA A 462 9.96 -12.33 18.72
C ALA A 462 9.49 -12.50 20.17
N PHE A 463 9.54 -13.72 20.72
CA PHE A 463 9.08 -14.09 22.08
C PHE A 463 9.72 -13.27 23.20
N ARG A 464 10.87 -12.60 22.96
CA ARG A 464 11.52 -11.69 23.91
C ARG A 464 10.74 -10.38 24.15
N VAL A 465 9.53 -10.27 23.62
CA VAL A 465 8.52 -9.33 24.10
C VAL A 465 8.28 -9.55 25.59
N GLY A 466 8.23 -10.79 26.01
CA GLY A 466 8.34 -11.18 27.41
C GLY A 466 7.00 -11.19 28.14
N GLU A 467 6.81 -10.25 29.06
CA GLU A 467 5.72 -10.27 30.01
C GLU A 467 4.32 -10.12 29.37
N ASP A 468 4.21 -9.52 28.17
CA ASP A 468 2.95 -9.37 27.44
C ASP A 468 2.43 -10.72 26.91
N GLY A 469 3.32 -11.70 26.71
CA GLY A 469 2.98 -13.09 26.44
C GLY A 469 2.52 -13.38 25.00
N PRO A 470 1.90 -14.55 24.78
CA PRO A 470 1.68 -15.14 23.44
C PRO A 470 0.89 -14.26 22.47
N THR A 471 0.01 -13.39 22.97
CA THR A 471 -0.79 -12.48 22.12
C THR A 471 0.04 -11.36 21.48
N HIS A 472 1.26 -11.13 22.00
CA HIS A 472 2.17 -10.08 21.54
C HIS A 472 3.51 -10.64 21.00
N GLU A 473 3.70 -11.94 21.10
CA GLU A 473 4.94 -12.64 20.72
C GLU A 473 4.83 -13.23 19.31
N PRO A 474 5.48 -12.64 18.29
CA PRO A 474 5.50 -13.19 16.94
C PRO A 474 6.23 -14.54 16.92
N VAL A 475 5.69 -15.50 16.20
CA VAL A 475 6.31 -16.82 15.93
C VAL A 475 6.28 -17.10 14.43
N GLU A 476 5.08 -17.10 13.83
CA GLU A 476 4.86 -17.37 12.41
C GLU A 476 4.97 -16.12 11.53
N GLN A 477 4.92 -14.92 12.09
CA GLN A 477 4.90 -13.67 11.32
C GLN A 477 6.17 -13.49 10.48
N GLU A 478 7.35 -13.84 11.01
CA GLU A 478 8.59 -13.74 10.23
C GLU A 478 8.54 -14.65 8.99
N ALA A 479 8.10 -15.91 9.14
CA ALA A 479 7.95 -16.82 8.02
C ALA A 479 7.00 -16.27 6.95
N GLN A 480 5.87 -15.70 7.37
CA GLN A 480 4.87 -15.12 6.46
C GLN A 480 5.43 -13.90 5.70
N ILE A 481 6.20 -13.04 6.35
CA ILE A 481 6.80 -11.86 5.71
C ILE A 481 7.95 -12.27 4.79
N ARG A 482 8.77 -13.25 5.18
CA ARG A 482 9.84 -13.76 4.32
C ARG A 482 9.34 -14.47 3.06
N LEU A 483 8.09 -14.95 3.02
CA LEU A 483 7.48 -15.41 1.77
C LEU A 483 7.38 -14.27 0.74
N MET A 484 7.19 -13.02 1.18
CA MET A 484 7.10 -11.88 0.27
C MET A 484 8.44 -11.56 -0.42
N GLU A 485 9.59 -11.85 0.21
CA GLU A 485 10.89 -11.70 -0.46
C GLU A 485 11.20 -12.84 -1.44
N LYS A 486 10.47 -13.96 -1.37
CA LYS A 486 10.56 -15.09 -2.32
C LYS A 486 9.59 -14.95 -3.49
N LEU A 487 8.47 -14.26 -3.29
CA LEU A 487 7.49 -13.95 -4.32
C LEU A 487 8.09 -12.93 -5.31
N LYS A 488 7.95 -13.17 -6.62
CA LYS A 488 8.35 -12.22 -7.64
C LYS A 488 7.18 -11.31 -8.02
N ASN A 489 7.46 -10.03 -8.18
CA ASN A 489 6.51 -9.09 -8.79
C ASN A 489 6.48 -9.28 -10.33
N HIS A 490 5.61 -8.55 -11.02
CA HIS A 490 5.44 -8.67 -12.47
C HIS A 490 6.71 -8.28 -13.27
N LYS A 491 7.66 -7.56 -12.67
CA LYS A 491 8.96 -7.24 -13.26
C LYS A 491 10.05 -8.29 -12.97
N GLY A 492 9.71 -9.35 -12.24
CA GLY A 492 10.64 -10.43 -11.89
C GLY A 492 11.55 -10.13 -10.69
N HIS A 493 11.34 -9.01 -9.98
CA HIS A 493 12.06 -8.66 -8.75
C HIS A 493 11.40 -9.29 -7.53
N ASN A 494 12.13 -9.38 -6.41
CA ASN A 494 11.51 -9.74 -5.13
C ASN A 494 10.43 -8.72 -4.77
N SER A 495 9.27 -9.22 -4.32
CA SER A 495 8.11 -8.36 -4.03
C SER A 495 8.29 -7.47 -2.80
N MET A 496 9.24 -7.78 -1.93
CA MET A 496 9.53 -7.03 -0.71
C MET A 496 11.01 -7.16 -0.32
N LEU A 497 11.58 -6.09 0.23
CA LEU A 497 12.85 -6.12 0.94
C LEU A 497 12.58 -6.38 2.42
N VAL A 498 13.10 -7.47 2.98
CA VAL A 498 12.92 -7.83 4.40
C VAL A 498 14.27 -7.72 5.12
N LEU A 499 14.31 -6.98 6.23
CA LEU A 499 15.52 -6.66 7.00
C LEU A 499 15.28 -6.88 8.50
N ARG A 500 16.04 -7.80 9.11
CA ARG A 500 16.02 -8.05 10.55
C ARG A 500 17.45 -7.96 11.09
N PRO A 501 17.90 -6.76 11.48
CA PRO A 501 19.29 -6.49 11.86
C PRO A 501 19.65 -7.12 13.20
N ALA A 502 20.94 -7.53 13.33
CA ALA A 502 21.48 -8.23 14.49
C ALA A 502 21.85 -7.31 15.66
N ASP A 503 22.15 -6.04 15.40
CA ASP A 503 22.51 -5.05 16.42
C ASP A 503 22.20 -3.61 15.98
N ALA A 504 22.65 -2.65 16.82
CA ALA A 504 22.40 -1.24 16.59
C ALA A 504 23.10 -0.70 15.33
N GLU A 505 24.30 -1.14 15.02
CA GLU A 505 25.06 -0.69 13.84
C GLU A 505 24.46 -1.28 12.55
N GLU A 506 24.12 -2.57 12.55
CA GLU A 506 23.46 -3.21 11.41
C GLU A 506 22.08 -2.58 11.15
N THR A 507 21.42 -2.03 12.20
CA THR A 507 20.17 -1.26 12.06
C THR A 507 20.35 -0.01 11.20
N THR A 508 21.48 0.68 11.29
CA THR A 508 21.79 1.84 10.45
C THR A 508 21.91 1.42 8.97
N VAL A 509 22.57 0.30 8.71
CA VAL A 509 22.67 -0.26 7.34
C VAL A 509 21.31 -0.68 6.82
N ALA A 510 20.47 -1.31 7.65
CA ALA A 510 19.10 -1.70 7.27
C ALA A 510 18.27 -0.47 6.86
N TRP A 511 18.34 0.61 7.61
CA TRP A 511 17.65 1.87 7.24
C TRP A 511 18.20 2.48 5.95
N LYS A 512 19.54 2.46 5.75
CA LYS A 512 20.13 2.92 4.48
C LYS A 512 19.57 2.15 3.30
N LEU A 513 19.54 0.82 3.36
CA LEU A 513 18.95 -0.04 2.33
C LEU A 513 17.45 0.25 2.14
N ALA A 514 16.71 0.47 3.22
CA ALA A 514 15.31 0.83 3.17
C ALA A 514 15.07 2.14 2.42
N MET A 515 15.89 3.17 2.66
CA MET A 515 15.76 4.47 1.99
C MET A 515 16.22 4.43 0.53
N GLU A 516 17.19 3.57 0.20
CA GLU A 516 17.64 3.31 -1.18
C GLU A 516 16.65 2.47 -1.99
N ASN A 517 15.80 1.68 -1.34
CA ASN A 517 14.75 0.90 -2.01
C ASN A 517 13.57 1.79 -2.40
N THR A 518 13.50 2.20 -3.66
CA THR A 518 12.44 3.08 -4.21
C THR A 518 11.42 2.35 -5.08
N SER A 519 11.46 1.02 -5.15
CA SER A 519 10.66 0.24 -6.12
C SER A 519 9.80 -0.87 -5.51
N THR A 520 10.00 -1.19 -4.22
CA THR A 520 9.23 -2.24 -3.54
C THR A 520 9.04 -1.87 -2.06
N PRO A 521 8.04 -2.42 -1.36
CA PRO A 521 7.93 -2.20 0.08
C PRO A 521 9.12 -2.79 0.84
N THR A 522 9.45 -2.19 1.98
CA THR A 522 10.51 -2.66 2.88
C THR A 522 9.93 -3.01 4.24
N ALA A 523 10.26 -4.19 4.75
CA ALA A 523 10.03 -4.62 6.12
C ALA A 523 11.29 -4.38 6.97
N LEU A 524 11.15 -3.62 8.04
CA LEU A 524 12.19 -3.37 9.05
C LEU A 524 11.73 -4.00 10.36
N ILE A 525 12.39 -5.07 10.81
CA ILE A 525 11.97 -5.87 11.96
C ILE A 525 12.99 -5.69 13.09
N PHE A 526 12.55 -5.13 14.23
CA PHE A 526 13.41 -4.68 15.32
C PHE A 526 13.06 -5.30 16.67
N SER A 527 14.10 -5.59 17.47
CA SER A 527 13.96 -6.13 18.80
C SER A 527 13.38 -5.14 19.82
N ARG A 528 12.67 -5.67 20.81
CA ARG A 528 12.29 -4.94 22.04
C ARG A 528 13.43 -4.87 23.03
N GLN A 529 14.10 -6.00 23.25
CA GLN A 529 15.17 -6.15 24.23
C GLN A 529 16.51 -5.61 23.69
N ASN A 530 17.39 -5.26 24.60
CA ASN A 530 18.76 -4.91 24.27
C ASN A 530 19.53 -6.12 23.70
N ILE A 531 20.44 -5.85 22.78
CA ILE A 531 21.24 -6.87 22.08
C ILE A 531 22.71 -6.49 22.19
N ALA A 532 23.57 -7.47 22.49
CA ALA A 532 25.03 -7.25 22.43
C ALA A 532 25.44 -6.94 20.97
N ASN A 533 26.40 -6.03 20.82
CA ASN A 533 26.95 -5.75 19.49
C ASN A 533 27.65 -6.98 18.91
N LEU A 534 27.70 -7.04 17.61
CA LEU A 534 28.55 -7.97 16.87
C LEU A 534 30.03 -7.76 17.24
N PRO A 535 30.90 -8.76 17.02
CA PRO A 535 32.31 -8.66 17.37
C PRO A 535 33.02 -7.41 16.85
N ALA A 536 33.94 -6.85 17.62
CA ALA A 536 34.66 -5.66 17.25
C ALA A 536 35.46 -5.85 15.95
N GLY A 537 35.49 -4.81 15.11
CA GLY A 537 36.15 -4.85 13.78
C GLY A 537 35.28 -5.43 12.66
N ASN A 538 34.02 -5.72 12.93
CA ASN A 538 33.06 -6.17 11.91
C ASN A 538 32.84 -5.08 10.84
N ASP A 539 32.82 -5.49 9.57
CA ASP A 539 32.47 -4.60 8.44
C ASP A 539 30.96 -4.65 8.18
N TYR A 540 30.21 -3.79 8.86
CA TYR A 540 28.76 -3.69 8.73
C TYR A 540 28.28 -3.35 7.31
N SER A 541 29.14 -2.80 6.43
CA SER A 541 28.77 -2.54 5.05
C SER A 541 28.40 -3.82 4.29
N GLN A 542 28.92 -4.97 4.72
CA GLN A 542 28.61 -6.27 4.13
C GLN A 542 27.15 -6.73 4.38
N ALA A 543 26.47 -6.20 5.38
CA ALA A 543 25.05 -6.47 5.62
C ALA A 543 24.19 -6.11 4.39
N ALA A 544 24.63 -5.16 3.56
CA ALA A 544 23.99 -4.81 2.29
C ALA A 544 23.92 -5.97 1.28
N LYS A 545 24.69 -7.03 1.49
CA LYS A 545 24.65 -8.25 0.67
C LYS A 545 23.64 -9.29 1.18
N GLY A 546 22.96 -9.02 2.31
CA GLY A 546 21.89 -9.83 2.86
C GLY A 546 22.32 -10.94 3.81
N ALA A 547 23.54 -11.48 3.67
CA ALA A 547 24.20 -12.34 4.64
C ALA A 547 25.72 -12.18 4.49
N TYR A 548 26.44 -12.20 5.63
CA TYR A 548 27.88 -11.99 5.65
C TYR A 548 28.52 -12.60 6.92
N ILE A 549 29.83 -12.81 6.89
CA ILE A 549 30.58 -13.40 8.00
C ILE A 549 30.84 -12.31 9.05
N VAL A 550 30.43 -12.54 10.29
CA VAL A 550 30.60 -11.61 11.43
C VAL A 550 31.67 -12.07 12.42
N ALA A 551 31.99 -13.37 12.43
CA ALA A 551 33.08 -13.92 13.23
C ALA A 551 33.60 -15.24 12.66
N GLY A 552 34.88 -15.55 12.90
CA GLY A 552 35.51 -16.78 12.41
C GLY A 552 35.72 -16.73 10.90
N SER A 553 36.94 -16.51 10.45
CA SER A 553 37.30 -16.40 9.02
C SER A 553 37.94 -17.67 8.47
N ASP A 554 37.79 -18.81 9.16
CA ASP A 554 38.44 -20.05 8.73
C ASP A 554 37.96 -20.46 7.33
N GLU A 555 38.92 -20.77 6.44
CA GLU A 555 38.61 -21.21 5.07
C GLU A 555 37.78 -22.50 5.06
N ASN A 556 37.96 -23.35 6.08
CA ASN A 556 37.25 -24.63 6.24
C ASN A 556 36.70 -24.76 7.67
N PRO A 557 35.58 -24.12 8.01
CA PRO A 557 34.95 -24.31 9.31
C PRO A 557 34.36 -25.71 9.46
N ASP A 558 34.42 -26.29 10.66
CA ASP A 558 33.74 -27.54 10.98
C ASP A 558 32.21 -27.35 10.97
N VAL A 559 31.75 -26.14 11.30
CA VAL A 559 30.35 -25.76 11.29
C VAL A 559 30.18 -24.25 11.01
N ILE A 560 29.12 -23.92 10.29
CA ILE A 560 28.65 -22.55 10.09
C ILE A 560 27.41 -22.33 10.95
N LEU A 561 27.40 -21.26 11.75
CA LEU A 561 26.25 -20.84 12.54
C LEU A 561 25.58 -19.65 11.83
N VAL A 562 24.27 -19.71 11.59
CA VAL A 562 23.53 -18.67 10.86
C VAL A 562 22.28 -18.24 11.62
N ALA A 563 22.09 -16.93 11.73
CA ALA A 563 20.89 -16.33 12.29
C ALA A 563 20.63 -14.92 11.70
N SER A 564 19.48 -14.35 12.01
CA SER A 564 19.16 -12.94 11.84
C SER A 564 18.73 -12.34 13.19
N GLY A 565 18.77 -11.03 13.33
CA GLY A 565 18.31 -10.37 14.56
C GLY A 565 19.11 -10.77 15.81
N SER A 566 18.44 -10.75 16.95
CA SER A 566 19.06 -11.00 18.26
C SER A 566 19.67 -12.39 18.42
N GLU A 567 19.32 -13.36 17.62
CA GLU A 567 19.82 -14.72 17.69
C GLU A 567 21.29 -14.83 17.29
N VAL A 568 21.83 -13.85 16.52
CA VAL A 568 23.26 -13.79 16.18
C VAL A 568 24.12 -13.66 17.44
N SER A 569 23.71 -12.85 18.41
CA SER A 569 24.42 -12.71 19.69
C SER A 569 24.35 -14.00 20.54
N THR A 570 23.24 -14.73 20.47
CA THR A 570 23.08 -16.04 21.13
C THR A 570 24.01 -17.08 20.50
N LEU A 571 24.16 -17.07 19.16
CA LEU A 571 25.11 -17.93 18.45
C LEU A 571 26.55 -17.62 18.84
N GLU A 572 26.93 -16.34 18.95
CA GLU A 572 28.30 -15.97 19.36
C GLU A 572 28.63 -16.49 20.78
N ALA A 573 27.69 -16.34 21.73
CA ALA A 573 27.87 -16.89 23.08
C ALA A 573 28.00 -18.42 23.08
N GLY A 574 27.26 -19.13 22.23
CA GLY A 574 27.39 -20.57 22.05
C GLY A 574 28.70 -20.98 21.35
N ALA A 575 29.14 -20.18 20.39
CA ALA A 575 30.39 -20.37 19.68
C ALA A 575 31.62 -20.26 20.59
N GLU A 576 31.60 -19.40 21.61
CA GLU A 576 32.66 -19.34 22.60
C GLU A 576 32.87 -20.67 23.33
N LEU A 577 31.78 -21.39 23.62
CA LEU A 577 31.86 -22.71 24.26
C LEU A 577 32.40 -23.77 23.27
N LEU A 578 31.97 -23.74 22.02
CA LEU A 578 32.42 -24.68 20.97
C LEU A 578 33.93 -24.48 20.63
N ARG A 579 34.40 -23.23 20.59
CA ARG A 579 35.82 -22.91 20.37
C ARG A 579 36.73 -23.48 21.44
N LYS A 580 36.27 -23.56 22.72
CA LYS A 580 37.03 -24.20 23.82
C LYS A 580 37.27 -25.68 23.58
N ASP A 581 36.39 -26.36 22.83
CA ASP A 581 36.53 -27.73 22.40
C ASP A 581 37.36 -27.86 21.09
N GLY A 582 37.91 -26.80 20.57
CA GLY A 582 38.75 -26.79 19.37
C GLY A 582 37.93 -26.83 18.05
N ILE A 583 36.62 -26.63 18.10
CA ILE A 583 35.76 -26.63 16.92
C ILE A 583 35.93 -25.32 16.13
N LYS A 584 36.23 -25.42 14.86
CA LYS A 584 36.34 -24.27 13.94
C LYS A 584 34.98 -23.77 13.51
N ILE A 585 34.69 -22.51 13.77
CA ILE A 585 33.36 -21.97 13.58
C ILE A 585 33.40 -20.72 12.70
N ARG A 586 32.43 -20.63 11.81
CA ARG A 586 32.06 -19.39 11.10
C ARG A 586 30.69 -18.95 11.58
N ILE A 587 30.51 -17.65 11.91
CA ILE A 587 29.22 -17.07 12.26
C ILE A 587 28.80 -16.13 11.15
N VAL A 588 27.55 -16.29 10.71
CA VAL A 588 26.93 -15.51 9.63
C VAL A 588 25.72 -14.77 10.18
N SER A 589 25.72 -13.44 10.06
CA SER A 589 24.50 -12.64 10.17
C SER A 589 23.79 -12.63 8.83
N ALA A 590 22.50 -12.96 8.82
CA ALA A 590 21.67 -13.03 7.62
C ALA A 590 20.44 -12.10 7.75
N PRO A 591 20.61 -10.77 7.79
CA PRO A 591 19.51 -9.83 7.96
C PRO A 591 18.47 -9.91 6.84
N SER A 592 18.84 -10.38 5.64
CA SER A 592 17.92 -10.52 4.49
C SER A 592 18.27 -11.71 3.60
N GLU A 593 17.48 -12.78 3.67
CA GLU A 593 17.66 -13.92 2.76
C GLU A 593 17.46 -13.51 1.30
N GLY A 594 16.47 -12.66 1.02
CA GLY A 594 16.17 -12.21 -0.35
C GLY A 594 17.33 -11.49 -1.01
N LEU A 595 18.01 -10.59 -0.29
CA LEU A 595 19.23 -9.92 -0.78
C LEU A 595 20.38 -10.90 -0.97
N PHE A 596 20.59 -11.81 -0.03
CA PHE A 596 21.63 -12.83 -0.14
C PHE A 596 21.42 -13.74 -1.35
N ARG A 597 20.19 -14.16 -1.60
CA ARG A 597 19.84 -14.99 -2.77
C ARG A 597 19.99 -14.26 -4.11
N SER A 598 19.96 -12.93 -4.10
CA SER A 598 20.21 -12.10 -5.30
C SER A 598 21.69 -11.92 -5.62
N GLN A 599 22.60 -12.27 -4.70
CA GLN A 599 24.04 -12.21 -4.94
C GLN A 599 24.50 -13.30 -5.91
N SER A 600 25.71 -13.14 -6.45
CA SER A 600 26.32 -14.17 -7.31
C SER A 600 26.49 -15.52 -6.56
N LYS A 601 26.52 -16.62 -7.28
CA LYS A 601 26.72 -17.95 -6.67
C LYS A 601 28.08 -18.05 -5.98
N GLU A 602 29.09 -17.37 -6.52
CA GLU A 602 30.44 -17.27 -5.94
C GLU A 602 30.37 -16.62 -4.56
N TYR A 603 29.63 -15.48 -4.44
CA TYR A 603 29.45 -14.84 -3.15
C TYR A 603 28.67 -15.71 -2.17
N GLN A 604 27.54 -16.29 -2.61
CA GLN A 604 26.75 -17.19 -1.76
C GLN A 604 27.62 -18.34 -1.23
N ASN A 605 28.41 -18.99 -2.09
CA ASN A 605 29.31 -20.06 -1.72
C ASN A 605 30.49 -19.60 -0.83
N SER A 606 30.96 -18.36 -0.94
CA SER A 606 32.00 -17.84 -0.05
C SER A 606 31.49 -17.67 1.38
N ILE A 607 30.19 -17.42 1.56
CA ILE A 607 29.56 -17.24 2.88
C ILE A 607 29.08 -18.59 3.44
N ILE A 608 28.27 -19.34 2.68
CA ILE A 608 27.72 -20.65 3.03
C ILE A 608 28.06 -21.62 1.88
N PRO A 609 29.19 -22.31 1.93
CA PRO A 609 29.58 -23.26 0.89
C PRO A 609 28.57 -24.39 0.73
N THR A 610 28.34 -24.83 -0.52
CA THR A 610 27.48 -25.97 -0.80
C THR A 610 27.98 -27.23 -0.09
N GLY A 611 27.12 -27.89 0.68
CA GLY A 611 27.46 -29.10 1.42
C GLY A 611 28.07 -28.86 2.81
N ALA A 612 28.28 -27.60 3.23
CA ALA A 612 28.73 -27.28 4.58
C ALA A 612 27.74 -27.79 5.64
N LYS A 613 28.24 -28.14 6.81
CA LYS A 613 27.40 -28.34 8.00
C LYS A 613 26.98 -26.99 8.53
N VAL A 614 25.67 -26.72 8.55
CA VAL A 614 25.13 -25.41 8.97
C VAL A 614 24.13 -25.60 10.11
N PHE A 615 24.30 -24.82 11.18
CA PHE A 615 23.34 -24.73 12.27
C PHE A 615 22.65 -23.37 12.23
N GLY A 616 21.32 -23.38 12.15
CA GLY A 616 20.46 -22.18 12.17
C GLY A 616 19.81 -21.98 13.52
N LEU A 617 19.72 -20.72 13.97
CA LEU A 617 18.97 -20.32 15.16
C LEU A 617 17.98 -19.21 14.80
N THR A 618 16.70 -19.44 15.09
CA THR A 618 15.63 -18.45 14.87
C THR A 618 14.64 -18.43 16.03
N ALA A 619 14.25 -17.25 16.48
CA ALA A 619 13.23 -17.08 17.51
C ALA A 619 11.77 -17.25 16.97
N GLY A 620 11.62 -17.56 15.70
CA GLY A 620 10.38 -17.97 15.05
C GLY A 620 10.44 -19.43 14.58
N LEU A 621 9.59 -19.78 13.61
CA LEU A 621 9.54 -21.13 13.05
C LEU A 621 10.85 -21.52 12.35
N PRO A 622 11.29 -22.79 12.43
CA PRO A 622 12.51 -23.27 11.76
C PRO A 622 12.58 -22.98 10.27
N VAL A 623 11.44 -22.94 9.58
CA VAL A 623 11.31 -22.63 8.15
C VAL A 623 11.94 -21.29 7.75
N ASN A 624 12.11 -20.35 8.69
CA ASN A 624 12.77 -19.06 8.46
C ASN A 624 14.21 -19.22 7.93
N LEU A 625 14.91 -20.28 8.32
CA LEU A 625 16.32 -20.51 7.99
C LEU A 625 16.59 -21.80 7.21
N GLU A 626 15.60 -22.70 7.05
CA GLU A 626 15.77 -23.95 6.30
C GLU A 626 16.37 -23.74 4.90
N GLY A 627 15.97 -22.67 4.22
CA GLY A 627 16.50 -22.31 2.91
C GLY A 627 17.99 -21.97 2.92
N LEU A 628 18.55 -21.46 4.01
CA LEU A 628 19.96 -21.12 4.17
C LEU A 628 20.77 -22.32 4.71
N VAL A 629 20.17 -23.11 5.58
CA VAL A 629 20.81 -24.22 6.28
C VAL A 629 20.97 -25.44 5.36
N GLY A 630 19.95 -25.74 4.55
CA GLY A 630 19.99 -26.87 3.62
C GLY A 630 19.88 -28.25 4.29
N ALA A 631 19.99 -29.31 3.48
CA ALA A 631 19.71 -30.67 3.91
C ALA A 631 20.74 -31.29 4.89
N ASN A 632 21.95 -30.75 4.94
CA ASN A 632 23.04 -31.27 5.81
C ASN A 632 23.17 -30.50 7.13
N GLY A 633 22.18 -29.65 7.44
CA GLY A 633 22.19 -28.83 8.64
C GLY A 633 21.00 -29.07 9.55
N LYS A 634 20.94 -28.29 10.62
CA LYS A 634 19.87 -28.33 11.61
C LYS A 634 19.44 -26.90 11.94
N VAL A 635 18.15 -26.67 12.07
CA VAL A 635 17.61 -25.40 12.57
C VAL A 635 16.98 -25.64 13.93
N PHE A 636 17.35 -24.83 14.92
CA PHE A 636 16.64 -24.71 16.17
C PHE A 636 15.76 -23.46 16.13
N GLY A 637 14.47 -23.62 16.34
CA GLY A 637 13.47 -22.55 16.30
C GLY A 637 12.39 -22.75 17.34
N LEU A 638 11.46 -21.80 17.40
CA LEU A 638 10.29 -21.89 18.27
C LEU A 638 9.13 -22.52 17.46
N GLU A 639 8.70 -23.72 17.86
CA GLU A 639 7.63 -24.49 17.20
C GLU A 639 6.30 -24.45 17.96
N SER A 640 6.17 -23.57 18.95
CA SER A 640 4.94 -23.34 19.72
C SER A 640 4.74 -21.86 19.95
N PHE A 641 3.54 -21.47 20.35
CA PHE A 641 3.36 -20.12 20.91
C PHE A 641 4.24 -19.94 22.13
N GLY A 642 4.60 -18.66 22.40
CA GLY A 642 5.43 -18.30 23.54
C GLY A 642 4.68 -18.30 24.88
N PHE A 643 5.27 -17.68 25.90
CA PHE A 643 4.74 -17.66 27.25
C PHE A 643 4.97 -16.30 27.91
N SER A 644 4.09 -15.89 28.82
CA SER A 644 4.25 -14.68 29.60
C SER A 644 5.26 -14.89 30.74
N ALA A 645 6.45 -14.28 30.60
CA ALA A 645 7.48 -14.23 31.65
C ALA A 645 8.54 -13.19 31.28
N PRO A 646 9.41 -12.75 32.22
CA PRO A 646 10.59 -11.96 31.85
C PRO A 646 11.42 -12.68 30.76
N TYR A 647 11.84 -11.93 29.73
CA TYR A 647 12.45 -12.55 28.53
C TYR A 647 13.65 -13.45 28.82
N LYS A 648 14.45 -13.15 29.88
CA LYS A 648 15.58 -14.02 30.29
C LYS A 648 15.12 -15.39 30.79
N VAL A 649 13.95 -15.44 31.45
CA VAL A 649 13.33 -16.70 31.86
C VAL A 649 12.86 -17.47 30.64
N LEU A 650 12.30 -16.76 29.65
CA LEU A 650 11.89 -17.37 28.38
C LEU A 650 13.10 -17.91 27.60
N ASP A 651 14.21 -17.16 27.53
CA ASP A 651 15.46 -17.67 26.92
C ASP A 651 15.88 -19.01 27.52
N GLU A 652 15.87 -19.13 28.85
CA GLU A 652 16.21 -20.39 29.53
C GLU A 652 15.20 -21.51 29.27
N LYS A 653 13.91 -21.20 29.42
CA LYS A 653 12.84 -22.21 29.31
C LYS A 653 12.61 -22.69 27.90
N LEU A 654 12.79 -21.82 26.90
CA LEU A 654 12.62 -22.14 25.48
C LEU A 654 13.95 -22.60 24.83
N GLY A 655 15.06 -22.59 25.57
CA GLY A 655 16.33 -23.11 25.09
C GLY A 655 17.15 -22.16 24.21
N PHE A 656 16.88 -20.85 24.24
CA PHE A 656 17.65 -19.86 23.48
C PHE A 656 18.88 -19.39 24.28
N THR A 657 19.73 -20.36 24.65
CA THR A 657 20.90 -20.17 25.49
C THR A 657 22.19 -20.64 24.81
N ALA A 658 23.33 -20.06 25.22
CA ALA A 658 24.65 -20.48 24.74
C ALA A 658 24.88 -21.99 24.94
N GLN A 659 24.47 -22.54 26.10
CA GLN A 659 24.63 -23.94 26.39
C GLN A 659 23.79 -24.85 25.47
N ASN A 660 22.58 -24.45 25.13
CA ASN A 660 21.76 -25.24 24.18
C ASN A 660 22.33 -25.18 22.77
N VAL A 661 22.80 -24.01 22.31
CA VAL A 661 23.50 -23.91 21.01
C VAL A 661 24.69 -24.86 20.97
N TYR A 662 25.53 -24.87 22.03
CA TYR A 662 26.63 -25.81 22.15
C TYR A 662 26.17 -27.28 22.05
N ASN A 663 25.16 -27.66 22.82
CA ASN A 663 24.65 -29.04 22.84
C ASN A 663 24.10 -29.46 21.46
N GLN A 664 23.29 -28.62 20.82
CA GLN A 664 22.68 -28.89 19.51
C GLN A 664 23.74 -29.02 18.40
N VAL A 665 24.77 -28.20 18.42
CA VAL A 665 25.86 -28.26 17.45
C VAL A 665 26.71 -29.50 17.69
N LYS A 666 27.04 -29.86 18.95
CA LYS A 666 27.78 -31.08 19.28
C LYS A 666 27.05 -32.32 18.81
N GLU A 667 25.73 -32.41 19.04
CA GLU A 667 24.87 -33.48 18.54
C GLU A 667 24.91 -33.59 17.01
N MET A 668 24.82 -32.45 16.30
CA MET A 668 24.86 -32.40 14.83
C MET A 668 26.24 -32.83 14.26
N LEU A 669 27.33 -32.60 15.00
CA LEU A 669 28.69 -32.93 14.56
C LEU A 669 29.10 -34.39 14.88
N ALA A 670 28.45 -35.01 15.88
CA ALA A 670 28.68 -36.41 16.26
C ALA A 670 28.18 -37.37 15.19
#